data_a67f453428d76c58392fec169cf6dc52
#
_entry.id   a67f453428d76c58392fec169cf6dc52
#
_cell.length_a   1.000
_cell.length_b   1.000
_cell.length_c   1.000
_cell.angle_alpha   90.00
_cell.angle_beta   90.00
_cell.angle_gamma   90.00
#
_symmetry.space_group_name_H-M   'P 1'
#
loop_
_entity.id
_entity.type
_entity.pdbx_description
1 polymer ?
#
loop_
_entity_poly.entity_id
_entity_poly.type
_entity_poly.pdbx_seq_one_letter_code
_entity_poly.pdbx_strand_id
1 'polypeptide(L)'
;MIGGGITGASVAYHLAKAGWRDTVLLEKDELTSGSTCHAAGLVTQFNPSPTMMRFRRYSIELYEELGVFEKVGGLRFASSGEQLKELQRGASRARGIGLDVELISADESARLMPAITTRSLHGAVWVPGDGHLDPHTATFALAAAARKLGASVLTQHRVTGIELTDRGSVKAIQTDAGRIEAEVIVIAGGIWAPQIAAMAGAFIVSTPVDHQHAALLAVPGHELPHDMPCFRDPDNLVYGKSEAGGVVLGGYEADPVARWIDGVPWDHAGTSLPPDQARFEPLLAGAARRFPFMGEAGIVKLVCHPDAMTPDSNPLVGPVPGVPGLYLAAGLSLNGFGGGGGIGRSLAELITTGESELDLYPYRPWRFGPVHRDFRYAAELAREAYRYYYYLRYPYDSDEWGRPKRTSALHTRMQDLGAVFGAKHGWERPDYFQPGRAWRRAGADQRSFGFTRPPYFDRLAEEHRAFRERVGIIDMSSFGKIEITGPGALPLLERVAGNLIDRPVGSVVYTQLLEKNGGIAADVTITRLASDHFRLVTGAGYVNSDLGWLRLQMQGGDRDVELRESSDDMSVIGMWGPHARDVLARVTDDDVSEDGFPFMEAHDIRVAGIRVLAQRVTYVGELGWELYVDPAWAGQAWDHLMAAGREFDITPGGYRVLDSLRMEKGYRYYGTDMGLLENPFEAGLGFAVNRDKWASIPREVTRRLRTLAIGEEEYVPIYGGEAVLDRSRVVGRLRSCAYGFTVSKNLAYSYLPVQLKPGGEVQVEVFGRLVPAVVMPDAVLSKLEIKR
;
A
#
# COMPACT_ATOMS: atom_id res chain seq x y z
N MET A 1 6.90 -12.43 23.25
CA MET A 1 7.02 -11.08 22.65
C MET A 1 8.45 -10.63 22.74
N ILE A 2 9.04 -10.14 21.64
CA ILE A 2 10.43 -9.64 21.61
C ILE A 2 10.40 -8.13 21.32
N GLY A 3 10.78 -7.32 22.31
CA GLY A 3 10.82 -5.85 22.28
C GLY A 3 9.80 -5.18 23.19
N GLY A 4 10.27 -4.35 24.13
CA GLY A 4 9.53 -3.63 25.16
C GLY A 4 9.17 -2.18 24.80
N GLY A 5 9.10 -1.87 23.51
CA GLY A 5 8.56 -0.60 23.04
C GLY A 5 7.04 -0.57 23.06
N ILE A 6 6.44 0.55 22.60
CA ILE A 6 4.98 0.77 22.60
C ILE A 6 4.22 -0.38 21.92
N THR A 7 4.74 -0.89 20.78
CA THR A 7 4.06 -1.93 20.00
C THR A 7 4.08 -3.28 20.72
N GLY A 8 5.23 -3.70 21.25
CA GLY A 8 5.33 -4.95 22.00
C GLY A 8 4.50 -4.95 23.27
N ALA A 9 4.50 -3.82 24.01
CA ALA A 9 3.65 -3.63 25.19
C ALA A 9 2.14 -3.71 24.82
N SER A 10 1.77 -3.11 23.69
CA SER A 10 0.39 -3.16 23.17
C SER A 10 -0.04 -4.57 22.78
N VAL A 11 0.79 -5.32 22.02
CA VAL A 11 0.46 -6.71 21.66
C VAL A 11 0.35 -7.60 22.91
N ALA A 12 1.29 -7.47 23.86
CA ALA A 12 1.23 -8.21 25.11
C ALA A 12 -0.05 -7.93 25.91
N TYR A 13 -0.45 -6.65 26.00
CA TYR A 13 -1.71 -6.25 26.62
C TYR A 13 -2.92 -6.91 25.94
N HIS A 14 -3.01 -6.87 24.61
CA HIS A 14 -4.16 -7.39 23.88
C HIS A 14 -4.23 -8.92 23.91
N LEU A 15 -3.09 -9.62 23.85
CA LEU A 15 -3.06 -11.08 24.03
C LEU A 15 -3.52 -11.47 25.45
N ALA A 16 -3.02 -10.80 26.48
CA ALA A 16 -3.45 -11.03 27.85
C ALA A 16 -4.95 -10.70 28.06
N LYS A 17 -5.45 -9.60 27.44
CA LYS A 17 -6.88 -9.22 27.43
C LYS A 17 -7.75 -10.27 26.72
N ALA A 18 -7.21 -10.94 25.68
CA ALA A 18 -7.85 -12.06 25.00
C ALA A 18 -7.77 -13.40 25.78
N GLY A 19 -7.17 -13.41 26.97
CA GLY A 19 -7.09 -14.59 27.84
C GLY A 19 -5.79 -15.39 27.74
N TRP A 20 -4.82 -14.96 26.93
CA TRP A 20 -3.50 -15.61 26.80
C TRP A 20 -2.57 -15.17 27.94
N ARG A 21 -2.72 -15.81 29.10
CA ARG A 21 -2.02 -15.45 30.35
C ARG A 21 -0.54 -15.81 30.33
N ASP A 22 -0.15 -16.86 29.57
CA ASP A 22 1.23 -17.31 29.44
C ASP A 22 2.03 -16.45 28.44
N THR A 23 1.67 -15.17 28.35
CA THR A 23 2.36 -14.20 27.50
C THR A 23 3.57 -13.64 28.23
N VAL A 24 4.75 -13.72 27.59
CA VAL A 24 6.01 -13.15 28.10
C VAL A 24 6.50 -12.08 27.14
N LEU A 25 6.76 -10.86 27.64
CA LEU A 25 7.42 -9.79 26.93
C LEU A 25 8.89 -9.71 27.36
N LEU A 26 9.81 -9.83 26.40
CA LEU A 26 11.25 -9.77 26.60
C LEU A 26 11.78 -8.44 26.05
N GLU A 27 12.55 -7.72 26.87
CA GLU A 27 13.25 -6.50 26.47
C GLU A 27 14.75 -6.64 26.82
N LYS A 28 15.62 -6.28 25.88
CA LYS A 28 17.07 -6.41 26.07
C LYS A 28 17.64 -5.44 27.11
N ASP A 29 17.01 -4.29 27.25
CA ASP A 29 17.39 -3.24 28.20
C ASP A 29 16.20 -2.94 29.12
N GLU A 30 15.86 -1.68 29.32
CA GLU A 30 14.65 -1.24 30.00
C GLU A 30 13.49 -1.01 29.00
N LEU A 31 12.23 -1.06 29.46
CA LEU A 31 11.12 -0.70 28.61
C LEU A 31 11.36 0.69 27.96
N THR A 32 10.93 0.83 26.72
CA THR A 32 11.08 2.05 25.90
C THR A 32 12.47 2.32 25.32
N SER A 33 13.52 1.58 25.66
CA SER A 33 14.91 1.87 25.28
C SER A 33 15.25 1.86 23.77
N GLY A 34 14.25 1.59 22.91
CA GLY A 34 14.38 1.80 21.45
C GLY A 34 13.91 3.20 21.02
N SER A 35 13.35 3.31 19.81
CA SER A 35 12.80 4.59 19.28
C SER A 35 11.65 5.17 20.13
N THR A 36 11.01 4.36 20.97
CA THR A 36 9.86 4.76 21.79
C THR A 36 10.19 5.92 22.75
N CYS A 37 11.32 5.88 23.47
CA CYS A 37 11.68 6.95 24.42
C CYS A 37 12.04 8.28 23.76
N HIS A 38 12.28 8.26 22.47
CA HIS A 38 12.64 9.46 21.70
C HIS A 38 11.45 10.08 20.96
N ALA A 39 10.25 9.51 21.07
CA ALA A 39 9.09 10.07 20.38
C ALA A 39 8.65 11.39 21.02
N ALA A 40 8.26 12.36 20.20
CA ALA A 40 7.75 13.65 20.69
C ALA A 40 6.35 13.56 21.35
N GLY A 41 5.70 12.40 21.26
CA GLY A 41 4.45 12.09 21.93
C GLY A 41 3.17 12.62 21.29
N LEU A 42 3.25 13.27 20.12
CA LEU A 42 2.05 13.74 19.41
C LEU A 42 1.31 12.57 18.75
N VAL A 43 0.01 12.48 18.96
CA VAL A 43 -0.85 11.45 18.34
C VAL A 43 -1.96 12.15 17.54
N THR A 44 -2.08 11.78 16.25
CA THR A 44 -3.12 12.28 15.36
C THR A 44 -3.89 11.12 14.75
N GLN A 45 -5.19 11.27 14.61
CA GLN A 45 -6.04 10.33 13.89
C GLN A 45 -5.89 10.49 12.38
N PHE A 46 -5.66 11.72 11.93
CA PHE A 46 -5.62 12.06 10.50
C PHE A 46 -4.43 11.43 9.77
N ASN A 47 -4.72 10.66 8.69
CA ASN A 47 -3.72 9.96 7.88
C ASN A 47 -4.26 9.73 6.45
N PRO A 48 -3.42 9.62 5.41
CA PRO A 48 -3.87 9.25 4.07
C PRO A 48 -4.50 7.84 3.98
N SER A 49 -4.08 6.89 4.82
CA SER A 49 -4.61 5.52 4.83
C SER A 49 -5.84 5.39 5.73
N PRO A 50 -6.99 4.92 5.21
CA PRO A 50 -8.17 4.65 6.02
C PRO A 50 -7.95 3.63 7.14
N THR A 51 -7.19 2.57 6.90
CA THR A 51 -6.87 1.56 7.93
C THR A 51 -5.98 2.17 9.02
N MET A 52 -4.97 2.97 8.63
CA MET A 52 -4.13 3.66 9.61
C MET A 52 -4.93 4.68 10.45
N MET A 53 -5.90 5.39 9.87
CA MET A 53 -6.80 6.26 10.63
C MET A 53 -7.60 5.48 11.67
N ARG A 54 -8.06 4.26 11.35
CA ARG A 54 -8.76 3.38 12.30
C ARG A 54 -7.83 2.87 13.39
N PHE A 55 -6.59 2.48 13.06
CA PHE A 55 -5.58 2.14 14.08
C PHE A 55 -5.35 3.29 15.05
N ARG A 56 -5.18 4.51 14.52
CA ARG A 56 -4.90 5.70 15.31
C ARG A 56 -6.07 6.10 16.20
N ARG A 57 -7.30 6.00 15.71
CA ARG A 57 -8.50 6.24 16.53
C ARG A 57 -8.56 5.27 17.69
N TYR A 58 -8.42 3.96 17.42
CA TYR A 58 -8.40 2.97 18.47
C TYR A 58 -7.24 3.18 19.47
N SER A 59 -6.07 3.57 18.99
CA SER A 59 -4.92 3.87 19.86
C SER A 59 -5.23 5.00 20.84
N ILE A 60 -5.85 6.06 20.37
CA ILE A 60 -6.26 7.20 21.21
C ILE A 60 -7.32 6.74 22.23
N GLU A 61 -8.35 6.03 21.80
CA GLU A 61 -9.38 5.48 22.69
C GLU A 61 -8.74 4.61 23.79
N LEU A 62 -7.77 3.79 23.47
CA LEU A 62 -7.02 2.99 24.42
C LEU A 62 -6.19 3.83 25.39
N TYR A 63 -5.53 4.86 24.92
CA TYR A 63 -4.71 5.74 25.78
C TYR A 63 -5.58 6.63 26.70
N GLU A 64 -6.76 7.04 26.23
CA GLU A 64 -7.79 7.69 27.08
C GLU A 64 -8.29 6.73 28.17
N GLU A 65 -8.60 5.45 27.85
CA GLU A 65 -9.00 4.40 28.80
C GLU A 65 -7.92 4.18 29.88
N LEU A 66 -6.66 4.23 29.49
CA LEU A 66 -5.52 4.07 30.40
C LEU A 66 -5.20 5.36 31.20
N GLY A 67 -5.84 6.48 30.91
CA GLY A 67 -5.62 7.76 31.59
C GLY A 67 -4.25 8.40 31.30
N VAL A 68 -3.67 8.14 30.11
CA VAL A 68 -2.32 8.60 29.74
C VAL A 68 -2.33 9.52 28.51
N PHE A 69 -3.49 9.97 28.06
CA PHE A 69 -3.65 10.83 26.88
C PHE A 69 -4.23 12.19 27.24
N GLU A 70 -3.62 13.23 26.71
CA GLU A 70 -4.06 14.60 26.83
C GLU A 70 -4.71 15.04 25.51
N LYS A 71 -6.04 15.15 25.53
CA LYS A 71 -6.85 15.48 24.36
C LYS A 71 -6.97 17.01 24.23
N VAL A 72 -6.06 17.59 23.47
CA VAL A 72 -5.98 19.04 23.22
C VAL A 72 -6.40 19.43 21.80
N GLY A 73 -6.71 18.44 20.96
CA GLY A 73 -6.96 18.63 19.56
C GLY A 73 -5.68 18.76 18.71
N GLY A 74 -5.87 18.83 17.39
CA GLY A 74 -4.76 18.97 16.45
C GLY A 74 -5.12 19.83 15.24
N LEU A 75 -4.22 20.73 14.86
CA LEU A 75 -4.30 21.54 13.65
C LEU A 75 -3.28 21.08 12.63
N ARG A 76 -3.73 20.81 11.39
CA ARG A 76 -2.85 20.59 10.26
C ARG A 76 -3.03 21.74 9.27
N PHE A 77 -2.00 22.57 9.14
CA PHE A 77 -2.02 23.80 8.37
C PHE A 77 -1.79 23.55 6.88
N ALA A 78 -2.37 24.40 6.04
CA ALA A 78 -2.03 24.55 4.64
C ALA A 78 -1.42 25.94 4.41
N SER A 79 -0.13 25.98 4.18
CA SER A 79 0.63 27.19 3.90
C SER A 79 0.74 27.47 2.39
N SER A 80 0.13 26.60 1.57
CA SER A 80 0.00 26.74 0.12
C SER A 80 -1.39 26.32 -0.36
N GLY A 81 -1.81 26.78 -1.55
CA GLY A 81 -3.08 26.36 -2.15
C GLY A 81 -3.11 24.89 -2.52
N GLU A 82 -1.97 24.29 -2.93
CA GLU A 82 -1.87 22.87 -3.23
C GLU A 82 -1.97 22.02 -1.96
N GLN A 83 -1.35 22.45 -0.87
CA GLN A 83 -1.51 21.78 0.43
C GLN A 83 -2.95 21.85 0.93
N LEU A 84 -3.66 23.00 0.71
CA LEU A 84 -5.08 23.08 1.04
C LEU A 84 -5.91 22.04 0.26
N LYS A 85 -5.65 21.86 -1.01
CA LYS A 85 -6.31 20.79 -1.81
C LYS A 85 -6.06 19.40 -1.24
N GLU A 86 -4.80 19.09 -0.83
CA GLU A 86 -4.53 17.80 -0.19
C GLU A 86 -5.24 17.66 1.15
N LEU A 87 -5.33 18.72 1.96
CA LEU A 87 -6.10 18.69 3.19
C LEU A 87 -7.60 18.49 2.95
N GLN A 88 -8.17 19.11 1.92
CA GLN A 88 -9.55 18.91 1.50
C GLN A 88 -9.83 17.46 1.10
N ARG A 89 -8.93 16.85 0.30
CA ARG A 89 -9.01 15.41 -0.05
C ARG A 89 -8.88 14.53 1.20
N GLY A 90 -7.92 14.83 2.07
CA GLY A 90 -7.72 14.10 3.32
C GLY A 90 -8.94 14.16 4.24
N ALA A 91 -9.57 15.33 4.37
CA ALA A 91 -10.79 15.52 5.17
C ALA A 91 -11.97 14.72 4.58
N SER A 92 -12.13 14.71 3.27
CA SER A 92 -13.15 13.89 2.60
C SER A 92 -12.92 12.39 2.87
N ARG A 93 -11.68 11.89 2.77
CA ARG A 93 -11.34 10.50 3.13
C ARG A 93 -11.64 10.18 4.60
N ALA A 94 -11.31 11.10 5.50
CA ALA A 94 -11.54 10.93 6.93
C ALA A 94 -13.04 10.86 7.25
N ARG A 95 -13.83 11.75 6.67
CA ARG A 95 -15.31 11.69 6.75
C ARG A 95 -15.87 10.38 6.18
N GLY A 96 -15.27 9.89 5.10
CA GLY A 96 -15.62 8.61 4.47
C GLY A 96 -15.49 7.38 5.36
N ILE A 97 -14.78 7.47 6.49
CA ILE A 97 -14.67 6.42 7.51
C ILE A 97 -15.25 6.83 8.87
N GLY A 98 -15.98 7.95 8.93
CA GLY A 98 -16.61 8.44 10.16
C GLY A 98 -15.66 9.06 11.16
N LEU A 99 -14.53 9.61 10.69
CA LEU A 99 -13.64 10.41 11.55
C LEU A 99 -14.14 11.86 11.64
N ASP A 100 -14.16 12.39 12.85
CA ASP A 100 -14.51 13.78 13.12
C ASP A 100 -13.38 14.72 12.70
N VAL A 101 -13.60 15.45 11.61
CA VAL A 101 -12.62 16.40 11.05
C VAL A 101 -13.33 17.61 10.43
N GLU A 102 -12.78 18.77 10.65
CA GLU A 102 -13.29 20.03 10.12
C GLU A 102 -12.25 20.74 9.25
N LEU A 103 -12.71 21.29 8.12
CA LEU A 103 -11.92 22.23 7.34
C LEU A 103 -12.25 23.64 7.87
N ILE A 104 -11.23 24.32 8.34
CA ILE A 104 -11.38 25.65 8.98
C ILE A 104 -10.54 26.70 8.26
N SER A 105 -10.99 27.94 8.35
CA SER A 105 -10.28 29.11 7.80
C SER A 105 -9.00 29.46 8.58
N ALA A 106 -8.20 30.36 8.01
CA ALA A 106 -7.04 30.93 8.69
C ALA A 106 -7.41 31.66 9.97
N ASP A 107 -8.53 32.42 9.98
CA ASP A 107 -9.02 33.16 11.15
C ASP A 107 -9.52 32.22 12.25
N GLU A 108 -10.19 31.14 11.89
CA GLU A 108 -10.61 30.11 12.85
C GLU A 108 -9.39 29.36 13.43
N SER A 109 -8.38 29.09 12.61
CA SER A 109 -7.12 28.53 13.08
C SER A 109 -6.43 29.45 14.11
N ALA A 110 -6.41 30.75 13.87
CA ALA A 110 -5.84 31.73 14.81
C ALA A 110 -6.66 31.86 16.10
N ARG A 111 -7.98 31.63 16.05
CA ARG A 111 -8.80 31.59 17.30
C ARG A 111 -8.47 30.38 18.15
N LEU A 112 -8.25 29.21 17.53
CA LEU A 112 -7.85 27.99 18.24
C LEU A 112 -6.40 28.01 18.71
N MET A 113 -5.53 28.74 18.01
CA MET A 113 -4.11 28.85 18.31
C MET A 113 -3.64 30.30 18.10
N PRO A 114 -3.85 31.19 19.08
CA PRO A 114 -3.53 32.61 18.94
C PRO A 114 -2.04 32.94 18.71
N ALA A 115 -1.17 31.96 18.98
CA ALA A 115 0.28 32.11 18.83
C ALA A 115 0.77 32.11 17.37
N ILE A 116 -0.08 31.75 16.39
CA ILE A 116 0.31 31.67 14.97
C ILE A 116 0.15 33.01 14.25
N THR A 117 0.95 33.21 13.21
CA THR A 117 0.61 34.20 12.19
C THR A 117 -0.26 33.56 11.09
N THR A 118 -1.28 34.29 10.64
CA THR A 118 -2.13 33.88 9.52
C THR A 118 -1.53 34.20 8.15
N ARG A 119 -0.38 34.87 8.13
CA ARG A 119 0.32 35.19 6.88
C ARG A 119 0.61 33.91 6.10
N SER A 120 0.20 33.88 4.83
CA SER A 120 0.32 32.70 3.95
C SER A 120 -0.36 31.43 4.49
N LEU A 121 -1.37 31.58 5.35
CA LEU A 121 -2.21 30.47 5.78
C LEU A 121 -3.48 30.42 4.93
N HIS A 122 -3.68 29.34 4.18
CA HIS A 122 -4.84 29.14 3.32
C HIS A 122 -6.01 28.47 4.05
N GLY A 123 -5.75 27.84 5.19
CA GLY A 123 -6.72 27.13 6.02
C GLY A 123 -6.04 25.97 6.74
N ALA A 124 -6.84 25.19 7.47
CA ALA A 124 -6.36 24.03 8.21
C ALA A 124 -7.41 22.92 8.26
N VAL A 125 -6.98 21.71 8.60
CA VAL A 125 -7.84 20.67 9.14
C VAL A 125 -7.72 20.70 10.66
N TRP A 126 -8.87 20.81 11.32
CA TRP A 126 -9.04 20.64 12.76
C TRP A 126 -9.50 19.22 13.07
N VAL A 127 -8.81 18.55 14.00
CA VAL A 127 -9.14 17.21 14.49
C VAL A 127 -9.31 17.27 16.01
N PRO A 128 -10.54 17.39 16.52
CA PRO A 128 -10.79 17.59 17.95
C PRO A 128 -10.35 16.39 18.82
N GLY A 129 -10.29 15.20 18.23
CA GLY A 129 -9.86 13.99 18.93
C GLY A 129 -8.35 13.78 19.01
N ASP A 130 -7.53 14.65 18.43
CA ASP A 130 -6.07 14.58 18.50
C ASP A 130 -5.53 15.08 19.83
N GLY A 131 -4.26 14.81 20.11
CA GLY A 131 -3.59 15.27 21.30
C GLY A 131 -2.18 14.71 21.44
N HIS A 132 -1.73 14.57 22.67
CA HIS A 132 -0.40 14.06 22.97
C HIS A 132 -0.37 13.21 24.25
N LEU A 133 0.76 12.57 24.47
CA LEU A 133 1.05 11.75 25.63
C LEU A 133 2.55 11.81 25.95
N ASP A 134 2.91 11.33 27.15
CA ASP A 134 4.29 11.01 27.47
C ASP A 134 4.61 9.57 27.03
N PRO A 135 5.66 9.39 26.20
CA PRO A 135 6.03 8.08 25.64
C PRO A 135 6.32 7.00 26.67
N HIS A 136 7.01 7.36 27.77
CA HIS A 136 7.34 6.43 28.83
C HIS A 136 6.07 6.01 29.58
N THR A 137 5.32 7.00 30.07
CA THR A 137 4.09 6.77 30.85
C THR A 137 3.10 5.89 30.09
N ALA A 138 2.87 6.13 28.81
CA ALA A 138 1.95 5.33 28.00
C ALA A 138 2.42 3.88 27.81
N THR A 139 3.70 3.67 27.56
CA THR A 139 4.26 2.33 27.40
C THR A 139 4.27 1.54 28.70
N PHE A 140 4.65 2.19 29.82
CA PHE A 140 4.60 1.59 31.15
C PHE A 140 3.18 1.26 31.59
N ALA A 141 2.19 2.12 31.28
CA ALA A 141 0.78 1.86 31.57
C ALA A 141 0.28 0.59 30.83
N LEU A 142 0.59 0.43 29.56
CA LEU A 142 0.26 -0.78 28.79
C LEU A 142 0.93 -2.04 29.37
N ALA A 143 2.23 -1.96 29.69
CA ALA A 143 2.96 -3.07 30.29
C ALA A 143 2.40 -3.43 31.67
N ALA A 144 2.04 -2.44 32.49
CA ALA A 144 1.39 -2.66 33.80
C ALA A 144 -0.01 -3.26 33.65
N ALA A 145 -0.79 -2.82 32.65
CA ALA A 145 -2.10 -3.40 32.36
C ALA A 145 -1.96 -4.87 31.88
N ALA A 146 -0.96 -5.18 31.03
CA ALA A 146 -0.67 -6.55 30.64
C ALA A 146 -0.32 -7.44 31.84
N ARG A 147 0.54 -6.95 32.75
CA ARG A 147 0.89 -7.67 33.99
C ARG A 147 -0.34 -7.94 34.87
N LYS A 148 -1.25 -6.98 35.05
CA LYS A 148 -2.50 -7.15 35.79
C LYS A 148 -3.38 -8.26 35.20
N LEU A 149 -3.30 -8.48 33.89
CA LEU A 149 -4.03 -9.54 33.17
C LEU A 149 -3.30 -10.87 33.14
N GLY A 150 -2.08 -10.97 33.72
CA GLY A 150 -1.32 -12.21 33.90
C GLY A 150 -0.09 -12.34 33.02
N ALA A 151 0.20 -11.39 32.14
CA ALA A 151 1.42 -11.41 31.33
C ALA A 151 2.68 -11.15 32.18
N SER A 152 3.82 -11.76 31.81
CA SER A 152 5.13 -11.48 32.37
C SER A 152 5.88 -10.47 31.52
N VAL A 153 6.57 -9.53 32.16
CA VAL A 153 7.43 -8.55 31.47
C VAL A 153 8.82 -8.61 32.06
N LEU A 154 9.77 -9.04 31.26
CA LEU A 154 11.17 -9.29 31.64
C LEU A 154 12.08 -8.30 30.88
N THR A 155 12.71 -7.41 31.61
CA THR A 155 13.76 -6.50 31.12
C THR A 155 15.13 -7.14 31.34
N GLN A 156 16.19 -6.63 30.68
CA GLN A 156 17.54 -7.18 30.71
C GLN A 156 17.59 -8.64 30.21
N HIS A 157 16.77 -8.96 29.20
CA HIS A 157 16.71 -10.28 28.58
C HIS A 157 16.86 -10.14 27.06
N ARG A 158 18.10 -10.09 26.61
CA ARG A 158 18.40 -10.00 25.18
C ARG A 158 18.20 -11.34 24.48
N VAL A 159 17.37 -11.36 23.46
CA VAL A 159 17.22 -12.51 22.57
C VAL A 159 18.47 -12.68 21.72
N THR A 160 19.05 -13.88 21.74
CA THR A 160 20.27 -14.28 21.06
C THR A 160 20.05 -15.33 19.97
N GLY A 161 18.85 -15.97 19.95
CA GLY A 161 18.50 -16.94 18.94
C GLY A 161 17.02 -17.36 19.00
N ILE A 162 16.51 -17.88 17.89
CA ILE A 162 15.19 -18.48 17.77
C ILE A 162 15.36 -19.92 17.29
N GLU A 163 14.87 -20.86 18.09
CA GLU A 163 14.91 -22.27 17.75
C GLU A 163 13.64 -22.66 16.97
N LEU A 164 13.85 -23.45 15.93
CA LEU A 164 12.77 -24.03 15.15
C LEU A 164 12.71 -25.56 15.36
N THR A 165 11.53 -26.13 15.18
CA THR A 165 11.35 -27.56 15.08
C THR A 165 11.90 -28.10 13.75
N ASP A 166 12.03 -29.42 13.61
CA ASP A 166 12.41 -30.06 12.33
C ASP A 166 11.41 -29.74 11.19
N ARG A 167 10.22 -29.25 11.52
CA ARG A 167 9.17 -28.83 10.57
C ARG A 167 9.20 -27.33 10.26
N GLY A 168 10.19 -26.59 10.80
CA GLY A 168 10.35 -25.16 10.60
C GLY A 168 9.43 -24.28 11.45
N SER A 169 8.60 -24.84 12.33
CA SER A 169 7.78 -24.05 13.26
C SER A 169 8.62 -23.52 14.41
N VAL A 170 8.22 -22.42 15.04
CA VAL A 170 8.89 -21.91 16.24
C VAL A 170 8.82 -22.95 17.36
N LYS A 171 9.86 -23.02 18.20
CA LYS A 171 10.00 -23.93 19.31
C LYS A 171 10.41 -23.24 20.61
N ALA A 172 11.41 -22.35 20.54
CA ALA A 172 11.93 -21.66 21.71
C ALA A 172 12.68 -20.39 21.33
N ILE A 173 12.87 -19.53 22.30
CA ILE A 173 13.75 -18.36 22.25
C ILE A 173 14.96 -18.63 23.15
N GLN A 174 16.16 -18.34 22.65
CA GLN A 174 17.38 -18.24 23.43
C GLN A 174 17.58 -16.79 23.86
N THR A 175 17.88 -16.58 25.15
CA THR A 175 18.28 -15.27 25.67
C THR A 175 19.62 -15.39 26.37
N ASP A 176 20.24 -14.27 26.70
CA ASP A 176 21.45 -14.22 27.54
C ASP A 176 21.17 -14.65 29.00
N ALA A 177 19.90 -14.72 29.41
CA ALA A 177 19.47 -15.16 30.75
C ALA A 177 18.88 -16.58 30.78
N GLY A 178 18.76 -17.26 29.64
CA GLY A 178 18.23 -18.63 29.55
C GLY A 178 17.34 -18.87 28.33
N ARG A 179 16.74 -20.06 28.31
CA ARG A 179 15.89 -20.56 27.23
C ARG A 179 14.41 -20.52 27.63
N ILE A 180 13.56 -20.07 26.71
CA ILE A 180 12.11 -19.97 26.91
C ILE A 180 11.41 -20.73 25.78
N GLU A 181 10.61 -21.73 26.10
CA GLU A 181 9.77 -22.42 25.12
C GLU A 181 8.59 -21.54 24.69
N ALA A 182 8.27 -21.57 23.40
CA ALA A 182 7.18 -20.78 22.83
C ALA A 182 6.61 -21.44 21.58
N GLU A 183 5.28 -21.45 21.47
CA GLU A 183 4.54 -21.88 20.28
C GLU A 183 4.29 -20.69 19.32
N VAL A 184 4.25 -19.49 19.88
CA VAL A 184 4.06 -18.24 19.16
C VAL A 184 5.11 -17.22 19.59
N ILE A 185 5.81 -16.66 18.62
CA ILE A 185 6.79 -15.60 18.80
C ILE A 185 6.33 -14.37 18.00
N VAL A 186 6.27 -13.21 18.64
CA VAL A 186 6.04 -11.95 17.95
C VAL A 186 7.28 -11.06 18.06
N ILE A 187 7.82 -10.63 16.91
CA ILE A 187 8.94 -9.71 16.84
C ILE A 187 8.40 -8.28 16.78
N ALA A 188 8.62 -7.52 17.84
CA ALA A 188 8.33 -6.08 17.98
C ALA A 188 9.61 -5.29 18.27
N GLY A 189 10.74 -5.75 17.74
CA GLY A 189 12.09 -5.29 18.05
C GLY A 189 12.52 -3.95 17.42
N GLY A 190 11.57 -3.12 16.93
CA GLY A 190 11.85 -1.81 16.36
C GLY A 190 12.91 -1.87 15.25
N ILE A 191 13.96 -1.07 15.37
CA ILE A 191 15.05 -1.02 14.39
C ILE A 191 15.87 -2.32 14.29
N TRP A 192 15.86 -3.19 15.32
CA TRP A 192 16.52 -4.51 15.33
C TRP A 192 15.67 -5.63 14.71
N ALA A 193 14.42 -5.36 14.34
CA ALA A 193 13.52 -6.40 13.86
C ALA A 193 14.08 -7.24 12.69
N PRO A 194 14.80 -6.67 11.68
CA PRO A 194 15.42 -7.46 10.62
C PRO A 194 16.45 -8.48 11.14
N GLN A 195 17.28 -8.08 12.09
CA GLN A 195 18.30 -8.94 12.66
C GLN A 195 17.69 -10.06 13.54
N ILE A 196 16.63 -9.74 14.29
CA ILE A 196 15.90 -10.73 15.08
C ILE A 196 15.17 -11.73 14.16
N ALA A 197 14.53 -11.26 13.10
CA ALA A 197 13.86 -12.13 12.13
C ALA A 197 14.86 -13.08 11.42
N ALA A 198 16.08 -12.61 11.15
CA ALA A 198 17.13 -13.41 10.55
C ALA A 198 17.56 -14.58 11.44
N MET A 199 17.39 -14.51 12.78
CA MET A 199 17.65 -15.63 13.71
C MET A 199 16.72 -16.83 13.44
N ALA A 200 15.53 -16.59 12.84
CA ALA A 200 14.61 -17.63 12.39
C ALA A 200 14.70 -17.91 10.88
N GLY A 201 15.74 -17.41 10.19
CA GLY A 201 15.88 -17.52 8.74
C GLY A 201 14.88 -16.65 7.94
N ALA A 202 14.15 -15.77 8.59
CA ALA A 202 13.17 -14.90 7.93
C ALA A 202 13.82 -13.61 7.42
N PHE A 203 13.36 -13.17 6.24
CA PHE A 203 13.77 -11.91 5.64
C PHE A 203 12.66 -10.87 5.77
N ILE A 204 12.98 -9.74 6.38
CA ILE A 204 12.11 -8.56 6.44
C ILE A 204 12.92 -7.30 6.13
N VAL A 205 12.22 -6.24 5.74
CA VAL A 205 12.85 -4.99 5.29
C VAL A 205 12.37 -3.83 6.13
N SER A 206 13.28 -3.26 6.90
CA SER A 206 13.16 -1.91 7.44
C SER A 206 14.56 -1.30 7.60
N THR A 207 14.67 -0.01 7.39
CA THR A 207 15.93 0.74 7.46
C THR A 207 15.79 1.80 8.54
N PRO A 208 16.74 1.90 9.48
CA PRO A 208 16.79 3.02 10.40
C PRO A 208 17.05 4.33 9.67
N VAL A 209 16.18 5.32 9.85
CA VAL A 209 16.31 6.67 9.29
C VAL A 209 16.29 7.68 10.42
N ASP A 210 17.28 8.57 10.43
CA ASP A 210 17.40 9.59 11.47
C ASP A 210 16.21 10.53 11.49
N HIS A 211 15.71 10.81 12.68
CA HIS A 211 14.65 11.78 12.94
C HIS A 211 15.08 12.71 14.07
N GLN A 212 14.83 14.02 13.92
CA GLN A 212 15.24 15.03 14.89
C GLN A 212 14.07 15.85 15.40
N HIS A 213 14.09 16.15 16.69
CA HIS A 213 13.23 17.13 17.31
C HIS A 213 13.98 17.88 18.44
N ALA A 214 13.52 19.08 18.77
CA ALA A 214 14.12 19.91 19.81
C ALA A 214 13.09 20.28 20.87
N ALA A 215 13.54 20.35 22.12
CA ALA A 215 12.83 21.09 23.15
C ALA A 215 13.32 22.55 23.10
N LEU A 216 12.41 23.49 22.85
CA LEU A 216 12.67 24.92 22.79
C LEU A 216 12.18 25.57 24.07
N LEU A 217 12.96 26.54 24.57
CA LEU A 217 12.57 27.37 25.74
C LEU A 217 11.34 28.21 25.44
N ALA A 218 10.56 28.50 26.48
CA ALA A 218 9.57 29.56 26.46
C ALA A 218 10.22 30.91 26.11
N VAL A 219 9.62 31.62 25.18
CA VAL A 219 10.05 32.98 24.83
C VAL A 219 9.24 33.96 25.68
N PRO A 220 9.89 34.87 26.46
CA PRO A 220 9.19 35.79 27.34
C PRO A 220 8.13 36.62 26.61
N GLY A 221 6.91 36.58 27.13
CA GLY A 221 5.74 37.22 26.53
C GLY A 221 5.07 36.46 25.39
N HIS A 222 5.55 35.24 25.09
CA HIS A 222 5.00 34.29 24.10
C HIS A 222 4.92 32.89 24.68
N GLU A 223 4.72 32.77 26.00
CA GLU A 223 4.56 31.47 26.66
C GLU A 223 3.34 30.73 26.09
N LEU A 224 3.52 29.47 25.73
CA LEU A 224 2.45 28.66 25.16
C LEU A 224 1.63 27.97 26.27
N PRO A 225 0.29 28.03 26.21
CA PRO A 225 -0.55 27.34 27.17
C PRO A 225 -0.42 25.82 27.05
N HIS A 226 -0.58 25.13 28.18
CA HIS A 226 -0.43 23.67 28.22
C HIS A 226 -1.46 22.93 27.33
N ASP A 227 -2.67 23.47 27.24
CA ASP A 227 -3.79 22.95 26.47
C ASP A 227 -3.81 23.44 25.02
N MET A 228 -2.72 24.07 24.55
CA MET A 228 -2.58 24.46 23.14
C MET A 228 -2.71 23.20 22.24
N PRO A 229 -3.53 23.27 21.18
CA PRO A 229 -3.61 22.17 20.22
C PRO A 229 -2.24 21.76 19.66
N CYS A 230 -2.05 20.46 19.40
CA CYS A 230 -0.90 20.03 18.62
C CYS A 230 -0.96 20.61 17.20
N PHE A 231 0.19 20.92 16.60
CA PHE A 231 0.20 21.45 15.25
C PHE A 231 1.08 20.65 14.30
N ARG A 232 0.74 20.72 13.00
CA ARG A 232 1.53 20.21 11.86
C ARG A 232 1.44 21.21 10.73
N ASP A 233 2.58 21.63 10.20
CA ASP A 233 2.68 22.50 9.01
C ASP A 233 3.55 21.80 7.94
N PRO A 234 2.96 20.98 7.08
CA PRO A 234 3.70 20.20 6.10
C PRO A 234 4.49 21.05 5.10
N ASP A 235 3.95 22.19 4.66
CA ASP A 235 4.68 23.10 3.76
C ASP A 235 5.95 23.66 4.40
N ASN A 236 5.95 23.81 5.73
CA ASN A 236 7.09 24.24 6.52
C ASN A 236 7.87 23.08 7.13
N LEU A 237 7.48 21.82 6.86
CA LEU A 237 8.10 20.57 7.28
C LEU A 237 8.14 20.34 8.79
N VAL A 238 7.27 20.99 9.58
CA VAL A 238 7.33 20.99 11.04
C VAL A 238 6.05 20.50 11.71
N TYR A 239 6.23 19.98 12.92
CA TYR A 239 5.16 19.68 13.87
C TYR A 239 5.58 20.11 15.28
N GLY A 240 4.61 20.27 16.18
CA GLY A 240 4.94 20.52 17.58
C GLY A 240 3.76 20.47 18.53
N LYS A 241 4.10 20.52 19.81
CA LYS A 241 3.18 20.64 20.94
C LYS A 241 3.75 21.59 21.99
N SER A 242 2.90 22.18 22.81
CA SER A 242 3.34 22.94 23.99
C SER A 242 4.02 22.01 25.00
N GLU A 243 5.10 22.51 25.61
CA GLU A 243 5.81 21.83 26.70
C GLU A 243 6.45 22.88 27.62
N ALA A 244 6.04 22.90 28.90
CA ALA A 244 6.57 23.84 29.91
C ALA A 244 6.62 25.32 29.48
N GLY A 245 5.59 25.77 28.77
CA GLY A 245 5.51 27.12 28.20
C GLY A 245 6.31 27.37 26.93
N GLY A 246 7.19 26.45 26.57
CA GLY A 246 7.90 26.39 25.28
C GLY A 246 7.27 25.39 24.32
N VAL A 247 8.06 24.79 23.42
CA VAL A 247 7.57 23.85 22.43
C VAL A 247 8.51 22.67 22.24
N VAL A 248 7.96 21.46 22.12
CA VAL A 248 8.64 20.36 21.46
C VAL A 248 8.38 20.50 19.97
N LEU A 249 9.42 20.85 19.23
CA LEU A 249 9.40 21.07 17.78
C LEU A 249 10.14 19.97 17.07
N GLY A 250 9.48 19.28 16.15
CA GLY A 250 10.11 18.32 15.24
C GLY A 250 9.76 18.62 13.79
N GLY A 251 10.31 17.80 12.88
CA GLY A 251 10.01 17.96 11.47
C GLY A 251 10.56 16.82 10.61
N TYR A 252 10.26 16.91 9.32
CA TYR A 252 10.66 15.90 8.34
C TYR A 252 11.57 16.51 7.28
N GLU A 253 12.83 16.15 7.37
CA GLU A 253 13.89 16.70 6.51
C GLU A 253 13.69 16.31 5.05
N ALA A 254 14.05 17.22 4.15
CA ALA A 254 13.96 16.99 2.71
C ALA A 254 14.95 15.92 2.21
N ASP A 255 16.11 15.81 2.86
CA ASP A 255 17.16 14.84 2.57
C ASP A 255 17.48 14.04 3.84
N PRO A 256 16.67 13.03 4.17
CA PRO A 256 16.84 12.22 5.36
C PRO A 256 18.06 11.30 5.27
N VAL A 257 18.62 10.92 6.41
CA VAL A 257 19.80 10.06 6.51
C VAL A 257 19.41 8.66 6.96
N ALA A 258 19.71 7.66 6.13
CA ALA A 258 19.66 6.26 6.52
C ALA A 258 20.92 5.87 7.29
N ARG A 259 20.74 5.05 8.31
CA ARG A 259 21.82 4.64 9.20
C ARG A 259 21.83 3.11 9.36
N TRP A 260 23.01 2.54 9.63
CA TRP A 260 23.16 1.11 9.94
C TRP A 260 22.46 0.17 8.94
N ILE A 261 22.60 0.47 7.65
CA ILE A 261 21.96 -0.32 6.59
C ILE A 261 22.42 -1.79 6.57
N ASP A 262 23.63 -2.08 7.12
CA ASP A 262 24.19 -3.42 7.24
C ASP A 262 23.92 -4.08 8.61
N GLY A 263 23.20 -3.41 9.49
CA GLY A 263 22.79 -3.92 10.80
C GLY A 263 22.97 -2.93 11.94
N VAL A 264 22.03 -2.91 12.85
CA VAL A 264 22.01 -2.04 14.04
C VAL A 264 22.92 -2.62 15.13
N PRO A 265 23.79 -1.82 15.75
CA PRO A 265 24.59 -2.29 16.90
C PRO A 265 23.72 -2.80 18.05
N TRP A 266 24.05 -3.97 18.59
CA TRP A 266 23.26 -4.56 19.67
C TRP A 266 23.38 -3.82 21.00
N ASP A 267 24.48 -3.11 21.21
CA ASP A 267 24.77 -2.26 22.38
C ASP A 267 24.15 -0.86 22.30
N HIS A 268 23.54 -0.51 21.16
CA HIS A 268 22.75 0.72 21.07
C HIS A 268 21.52 0.60 21.98
N ALA A 269 21.40 1.46 22.95
CA ALA A 269 20.30 1.50 23.92
C ALA A 269 19.93 2.95 24.18
N GLY A 270 18.68 3.32 24.06
CA GLY A 270 18.03 4.55 24.56
C GLY A 270 18.80 5.90 24.46
N THR A 271 20.00 5.88 23.93
CA THR A 271 20.85 7.08 23.82
C THR A 271 20.52 7.82 22.51
N SER A 272 20.36 9.15 22.64
CA SER A 272 20.29 10.01 21.46
C SER A 272 21.58 9.91 20.66
N LEU A 273 21.45 9.81 19.34
CA LEU A 273 22.58 9.98 18.44
C LEU A 273 23.10 11.42 18.49
N PRO A 274 24.37 11.66 18.10
CA PRO A 274 24.83 13.03 17.92
C PRO A 274 23.88 13.80 17.00
N PRO A 275 23.30 14.91 17.47
CA PRO A 275 22.36 15.69 16.67
C PRO A 275 23.10 16.47 15.58
N ASP A 276 22.44 16.69 14.48
CA ASP A 276 22.91 17.52 13.37
C ASP A 276 22.16 18.85 13.33
N GLN A 277 22.78 19.87 13.88
CA GLN A 277 22.20 21.20 13.97
C GLN A 277 21.97 21.82 12.57
N ALA A 278 22.86 21.59 11.62
CA ALA A 278 22.73 22.12 10.27
C ALA A 278 21.50 21.53 9.53
N ARG A 279 21.20 20.25 9.78
CA ARG A 279 19.98 19.60 9.25
C ARG A 279 18.72 20.06 9.99
N PHE A 280 18.80 20.48 11.25
CA PHE A 280 17.65 20.95 12.02
C PHE A 280 17.32 22.43 11.75
N GLU A 281 18.30 23.25 11.38
CA GLU A 281 18.11 24.70 11.14
C GLU A 281 16.99 25.03 10.12
N PRO A 282 16.81 24.32 8.99
CA PRO A 282 15.68 24.56 8.08
C PRO A 282 14.31 24.31 8.73
N LEU A 283 14.22 23.38 9.69
CA LEU A 283 12.99 23.10 10.43
C LEU A 283 12.67 24.23 11.42
N LEU A 284 13.67 24.75 12.12
CA LEU A 284 13.51 25.90 13.00
C LEU A 284 13.06 27.14 12.21
N ALA A 285 13.70 27.39 11.05
CA ALA A 285 13.27 28.44 10.13
C ALA A 285 11.84 28.22 9.59
N GLY A 286 11.46 26.96 9.37
CA GLY A 286 10.08 26.55 9.00
C GLY A 286 9.09 26.93 10.09
N ALA A 287 9.40 26.60 11.34
CA ALA A 287 8.57 26.95 12.50
C ALA A 287 8.43 28.47 12.66
N ALA A 288 9.52 29.22 12.51
CA ALA A 288 9.50 30.68 12.64
C ALA A 288 8.61 31.37 11.58
N ARG A 289 8.36 30.75 10.42
CA ARG A 289 7.41 31.27 9.44
C ARG A 289 5.95 31.24 9.94
N ARG A 290 5.61 30.25 10.77
CA ARG A 290 4.26 30.14 11.36
C ARG A 290 4.16 30.75 12.75
N PHE A 291 5.24 30.68 13.53
CA PHE A 291 5.38 31.21 14.89
C PHE A 291 6.60 32.12 14.94
N PRO A 292 6.49 33.39 14.57
CA PRO A 292 7.66 34.28 14.42
C PRO A 292 8.60 34.35 15.64
N PHE A 293 8.04 34.27 16.85
CA PHE A 293 8.81 34.27 18.08
C PHE A 293 9.72 33.05 18.27
N MET A 294 9.42 31.92 17.62
CA MET A 294 10.27 30.72 17.71
C MET A 294 11.66 30.91 17.09
N GLY A 295 11.85 31.91 16.23
CA GLY A 295 13.19 32.30 15.76
C GLY A 295 14.12 32.84 16.87
N GLU A 296 13.57 33.26 18.01
CA GLU A 296 14.30 33.76 19.17
C GLU A 296 14.41 32.69 20.28
N ALA A 297 13.76 31.53 20.13
CA ALA A 297 13.73 30.48 21.16
C ALA A 297 15.07 29.78 21.29
N GLY A 298 15.57 29.70 22.53
CA GLY A 298 16.74 28.89 22.84
C GLY A 298 16.45 27.37 22.75
N ILE A 299 17.38 26.61 22.24
CA ILE A 299 17.30 25.13 22.20
C ILE A 299 17.78 24.57 23.53
N VAL A 300 16.91 23.92 24.30
CA VAL A 300 17.26 23.21 25.53
C VAL A 300 17.98 21.93 25.21
N LYS A 301 17.42 21.14 24.26
CA LYS A 301 17.94 19.85 23.85
C LYS A 301 17.53 19.59 22.40
N LEU A 302 18.46 19.18 21.59
CA LEU A 302 18.23 18.59 20.27
C LEU A 302 18.42 17.08 20.36
N VAL A 303 17.39 16.32 20.00
CA VAL A 303 17.37 14.87 20.04
C VAL A 303 17.44 14.37 18.60
N CYS A 304 18.34 13.41 18.35
CA CYS A 304 18.40 12.65 17.10
C CYS A 304 18.27 11.16 17.42
N HIS A 305 17.36 10.48 16.74
CA HIS A 305 17.18 9.04 16.92
C HIS A 305 16.77 8.39 15.59
N PRO A 306 17.06 7.10 15.38
CA PRO A 306 16.62 6.39 14.20
C PRO A 306 15.19 5.87 14.40
N ASP A 307 14.36 5.98 13.36
CA ASP A 307 13.07 5.29 13.27
C ASP A 307 13.14 4.16 12.24
N ALA A 308 12.41 3.07 12.49
CA ALA A 308 12.36 1.89 11.62
C ALA A 308 11.46 2.15 10.42
N MET A 309 12.03 2.65 9.32
CA MET A 309 11.31 2.96 8.09
C MET A 309 11.26 1.77 7.14
N THR A 310 10.08 1.46 6.64
CA THR A 310 9.88 0.53 5.52
C THR A 310 9.94 1.28 4.18
N PRO A 311 10.21 0.58 3.06
CA PRO A 311 10.24 1.20 1.74
C PRO A 311 8.96 1.90 1.28
N ASP A 312 7.81 1.60 1.90
CA ASP A 312 6.49 2.14 1.56
C ASP A 312 5.80 2.88 2.72
N SER A 313 6.51 3.15 3.81
CA SER A 313 6.00 3.76 5.04
C SER A 313 4.89 2.98 5.75
N ASN A 314 4.57 1.76 5.34
CA ASN A 314 3.58 0.93 6.03
C ASN A 314 4.26 -0.01 7.04
N PRO A 315 3.70 -0.21 8.23
CA PRO A 315 4.17 -1.22 9.18
C PRO A 315 4.27 -2.64 8.61
N LEU A 316 5.02 -3.49 9.29
CA LEU A 316 5.11 -4.93 9.04
C LEU A 316 4.28 -5.65 10.10
N VAL A 317 3.09 -6.14 9.75
CA VAL A 317 2.13 -6.73 10.70
C VAL A 317 1.58 -8.04 10.14
N GLY A 318 1.75 -9.13 10.87
CA GLY A 318 1.19 -10.44 10.51
C GLY A 318 2.18 -11.60 10.64
N PRO A 319 1.77 -12.81 10.19
CA PRO A 319 2.59 -14.01 10.25
C PRO A 319 3.79 -13.94 9.28
N VAL A 320 4.78 -14.78 9.49
CA VAL A 320 5.94 -14.94 8.60
C VAL A 320 5.79 -16.23 7.79
N PRO A 321 5.61 -16.16 6.47
CA PRO A 321 5.51 -17.36 5.63
C PRO A 321 6.74 -18.26 5.74
N GLY A 322 6.52 -19.56 5.89
CA GLY A 322 7.59 -20.56 6.05
C GLY A 322 8.10 -20.74 7.47
N VAL A 323 7.66 -19.91 8.43
CA VAL A 323 7.97 -20.09 9.86
C VAL A 323 6.69 -20.05 10.70
N PRO A 324 5.92 -21.16 10.74
CA PRO A 324 4.68 -21.22 11.52
C PRO A 324 4.91 -20.83 12.98
N GLY A 325 4.00 -20.00 13.52
CA GLY A 325 4.10 -19.45 14.88
C GLY A 325 4.94 -18.18 15.00
N LEU A 326 5.63 -17.73 13.93
CA LEU A 326 6.35 -16.45 13.94
C LEU A 326 5.48 -15.33 13.36
N TYR A 327 5.39 -14.21 14.10
CA TYR A 327 4.65 -13.02 13.72
C TYR A 327 5.51 -11.76 13.85
N LEU A 328 5.11 -10.69 13.17
CA LEU A 328 5.75 -9.38 13.19
C LEU A 328 4.78 -8.27 13.60
N ALA A 329 5.30 -7.32 14.36
CA ALA A 329 4.72 -6.00 14.60
C ALA A 329 5.88 -4.99 14.65
N ALA A 330 6.42 -4.63 13.49
CA ALA A 330 7.67 -3.88 13.37
C ALA A 330 7.62 -2.88 12.21
N GLY A 331 8.69 -2.11 12.00
CA GLY A 331 8.82 -1.19 10.88
C GLY A 331 7.72 -0.13 10.85
N LEU A 332 7.41 0.48 12.01
CA LEU A 332 6.22 1.31 12.15
C LEU A 332 6.26 2.62 11.37
N SER A 333 7.42 3.01 10.86
CA SER A 333 7.56 4.13 9.94
C SER A 333 6.85 5.39 10.46
N LEU A 334 7.30 5.91 11.61
CA LEU A 334 6.79 7.12 12.29
C LEU A 334 5.36 6.96 12.86
N ASN A 335 4.77 5.76 12.84
CA ASN A 335 3.42 5.50 13.35
C ASN A 335 3.42 4.82 14.73
N GLY A 336 4.47 4.96 15.55
CA GLY A 336 4.62 4.28 16.83
C GLY A 336 3.40 4.42 17.74
N PHE A 337 3.19 5.56 18.34
CA PHE A 337 2.05 5.82 19.23
C PHE A 337 0.73 5.92 18.48
N GLY A 338 0.74 6.52 17.27
CA GLY A 338 -0.48 6.59 16.49
C GLY A 338 -1.02 5.21 16.11
N GLY A 339 -0.17 4.30 15.66
CA GLY A 339 -0.58 2.98 15.17
C GLY A 339 -0.52 1.87 16.21
N GLY A 340 0.36 1.98 17.22
CA GLY A 340 0.75 0.86 18.08
C GLY A 340 -0.40 0.20 18.84
N GLY A 341 -1.37 0.97 19.32
CA GLY A 341 -2.57 0.43 19.98
C GLY A 341 -3.41 -0.43 19.03
N GLY A 342 -3.77 0.13 17.88
CA GLY A 342 -4.59 -0.56 16.86
C GLY A 342 -3.88 -1.75 16.23
N ILE A 343 -2.58 -1.63 15.95
CA ILE A 343 -1.74 -2.73 15.45
C ILE A 343 -1.67 -3.86 16.46
N GLY A 344 -1.47 -3.54 17.75
CA GLY A 344 -1.42 -4.53 18.82
C GLY A 344 -2.72 -5.32 18.94
N ARG A 345 -3.87 -4.63 18.86
CA ARG A 345 -5.20 -5.25 18.83
C ARG A 345 -5.35 -6.18 17.63
N SER A 346 -5.13 -5.66 16.43
CA SER A 346 -5.36 -6.42 15.20
C SER A 346 -4.44 -7.64 15.07
N LEU A 347 -3.19 -7.53 15.54
CA LEU A 347 -2.30 -8.68 15.56
C LEU A 347 -2.72 -9.71 16.61
N ALA A 348 -3.17 -9.28 17.79
CA ALA A 348 -3.70 -10.21 18.80
C ALA A 348 -4.97 -10.92 18.29
N GLU A 349 -5.89 -10.21 17.63
CA GLU A 349 -7.04 -10.82 16.95
C GLU A 349 -6.58 -11.90 15.95
N LEU A 350 -5.66 -11.55 15.06
CA LEU A 350 -5.14 -12.48 14.04
C LEU A 350 -4.49 -13.73 14.67
N ILE A 351 -3.74 -13.56 15.76
CA ILE A 351 -3.10 -14.69 16.47
C ILE A 351 -4.13 -15.59 17.15
N THR A 352 -5.16 -15.01 17.76
CA THR A 352 -6.11 -15.75 18.60
C THR A 352 -7.30 -16.33 17.85
N THR A 353 -7.73 -15.66 16.76
CA THR A 353 -8.93 -16.07 16.00
C THR A 353 -8.62 -16.45 14.55
N GLY A 354 -7.41 -16.12 14.06
CA GLY A 354 -7.01 -16.29 12.66
C GLY A 354 -7.45 -15.17 11.72
N GLU A 355 -8.18 -14.17 12.21
CA GLU A 355 -8.72 -13.06 11.44
C GLU A 355 -8.55 -11.74 12.17
N SER A 356 -8.56 -10.61 11.44
CA SER A 356 -8.59 -9.26 12.02
C SER A 356 -9.79 -8.49 11.46
N GLU A 357 -10.40 -7.66 12.29
CA GLU A 357 -11.48 -6.74 11.88
C GLU A 357 -10.99 -5.74 10.81
N LEU A 358 -9.71 -5.36 10.85
CA LEU A 358 -9.14 -4.39 9.93
C LEU A 358 -8.32 -5.06 8.83
N ASP A 359 -8.28 -4.41 7.65
CA ASP A 359 -7.50 -4.88 6.52
C ASP A 359 -6.00 -4.78 6.81
N LEU A 360 -5.36 -5.93 7.04
CA LEU A 360 -3.92 -6.04 7.23
C LEU A 360 -3.14 -6.30 5.93
N TYR A 361 -3.83 -6.39 4.79
CA TYR A 361 -3.17 -6.68 3.52
C TYR A 361 -2.02 -5.70 3.19
N PRO A 362 -2.16 -4.37 3.33
CA PRO A 362 -1.09 -3.42 3.04
C PRO A 362 0.12 -3.54 4.00
N TYR A 363 -0.05 -4.24 5.11
CA TYR A 363 0.94 -4.37 6.19
C TYR A 363 1.61 -5.74 6.24
N ARG A 364 1.30 -6.65 5.31
CA ARG A 364 1.89 -8.00 5.25
C ARG A 364 3.43 -7.94 5.24
N PRO A 365 4.12 -8.65 6.14
CA PRO A 365 5.59 -8.62 6.22
C PRO A 365 6.30 -9.05 4.93
N TRP A 366 5.71 -9.96 4.18
CA TRP A 366 6.27 -10.56 2.97
C TRP A 366 5.90 -9.85 1.66
N ARG A 367 5.34 -8.65 1.70
CA ARG A 367 5.07 -7.87 0.49
C ARG A 367 6.32 -7.40 -0.23
N PHE A 368 7.46 -7.38 0.47
CA PHE A 368 8.77 -7.05 -0.10
C PHE A 368 9.45 -8.32 -0.60
N GLY A 369 9.92 -8.30 -1.85
CA GLY A 369 10.52 -9.44 -2.51
C GLY A 369 12.05 -9.39 -2.55
N PRO A 370 12.67 -10.30 -3.32
CA PRO A 370 14.13 -10.43 -3.43
C PRO A 370 14.86 -9.15 -3.82
N VAL A 371 14.24 -8.26 -4.60
CA VAL A 371 14.81 -6.97 -5.01
C VAL A 371 15.18 -6.09 -3.81
N HIS A 372 14.47 -6.22 -2.71
CA HIS A 372 14.70 -5.45 -1.48
C HIS A 372 15.81 -6.06 -0.58
N ARG A 373 16.40 -7.20 -0.98
CA ARG A 373 17.62 -7.73 -0.34
C ARG A 373 18.85 -6.87 -0.64
N ASP A 374 18.79 -6.04 -1.66
CA ASP A 374 19.72 -4.93 -1.82
C ASP A 374 19.39 -3.84 -0.78
N PHE A 375 20.12 -3.84 0.33
CA PHE A 375 19.89 -2.92 1.44
C PHE A 375 20.09 -1.45 1.05
N ARG A 376 20.93 -1.17 0.06
CA ARG A 376 21.11 0.21 -0.45
C ARG A 376 19.86 0.67 -1.17
N TYR A 377 19.29 -0.18 -2.02
CA TYR A 377 18.02 0.11 -2.69
C TYR A 377 16.89 0.28 -1.67
N ALA A 378 16.78 -0.62 -0.70
CA ALA A 378 15.77 -0.53 0.36
C ALA A 378 15.91 0.76 1.18
N ALA A 379 17.15 1.18 1.48
CA ALA A 379 17.44 2.42 2.19
C ALA A 379 17.06 3.67 1.38
N GLU A 380 17.31 3.70 0.07
CA GLU A 380 16.88 4.80 -0.79
C GLU A 380 15.35 4.94 -0.78
N LEU A 381 14.62 3.84 -0.89
CA LEU A 381 13.15 3.87 -0.81
C LEU A 381 12.65 4.31 0.57
N ALA A 382 13.28 3.85 1.66
CA ALA A 382 12.92 4.25 3.02
C ALA A 382 13.15 5.75 3.25
N ARG A 383 14.25 6.31 2.73
CA ARG A 383 14.54 7.76 2.75
C ARG A 383 13.50 8.55 1.95
N GLU A 384 13.16 8.08 0.76
CA GLU A 384 12.12 8.70 -0.06
C GLU A 384 10.76 8.66 0.63
N ALA A 385 10.39 7.53 1.21
CA ALA A 385 9.16 7.35 1.99
C ALA A 385 9.10 8.29 3.20
N TYR A 386 10.22 8.49 3.91
CA TYR A 386 10.32 9.46 5.00
C TYR A 386 10.12 10.90 4.51
N ARG A 387 10.79 11.30 3.42
CA ARG A 387 10.64 12.62 2.81
C ARG A 387 9.17 12.94 2.51
N TYR A 388 8.45 12.01 1.88
CA TYR A 388 7.05 12.20 1.51
C TYR A 388 6.06 12.13 2.70
N TYR A 389 6.54 12.01 3.92
CA TYR A 389 5.65 12.14 5.08
C TYR A 389 5.06 13.56 5.19
N TYR A 390 5.81 14.58 4.78
CA TYR A 390 5.37 15.99 4.74
C TYR A 390 5.48 16.62 3.36
N TYR A 391 6.47 16.28 2.56
CA TYR A 391 6.49 16.74 1.17
C TYR A 391 5.21 16.30 0.48
N LEU A 392 4.60 17.22 -0.29
CA LEU A 392 3.39 16.92 -1.04
C LEU A 392 3.72 15.94 -2.18
N ARG A 393 3.09 14.77 -2.14
CA ARG A 393 3.12 13.78 -3.20
C ARG A 393 1.78 13.78 -3.90
N TYR A 394 1.80 13.99 -5.21
CA TYR A 394 0.58 13.99 -5.99
C TYR A 394 0.20 12.56 -6.41
N PRO A 395 -1.08 12.30 -6.71
CA PRO A 395 -1.56 10.93 -6.92
C PRO A 395 -0.89 10.16 -8.05
N TYR A 396 -0.33 10.85 -9.02
CA TYR A 396 0.34 10.23 -10.17
C TYR A 396 1.87 10.29 -10.12
N ASP A 397 2.44 10.77 -9.02
CA ASP A 397 3.88 10.75 -8.82
C ASP A 397 4.37 9.32 -8.61
N SER A 398 5.45 8.95 -9.27
CA SER A 398 6.15 7.69 -9.08
C SER A 398 7.33 7.86 -8.13
N ASP A 399 7.79 6.75 -7.54
CA ASP A 399 9.04 6.75 -6.80
C ASP A 399 10.19 7.18 -7.71
N GLU A 400 11.11 7.99 -7.19
CA GLU A 400 12.23 8.55 -7.94
C GLU A 400 13.58 7.93 -7.54
N TRP A 401 13.72 7.57 -6.25
CA TRP A 401 14.99 7.13 -5.70
C TRP A 401 15.22 5.64 -5.95
N GLY A 402 16.50 5.26 -6.02
CA GLY A 402 16.90 3.88 -6.28
C GLY A 402 16.62 3.36 -7.70
N ARG A 403 16.19 4.22 -8.63
CA ARG A 403 15.85 3.86 -10.02
C ARG A 403 17.02 4.09 -10.99
N PRO A 404 17.08 3.30 -12.12
CA PRO A 404 16.28 2.10 -12.40
C PRO A 404 16.75 0.91 -11.56
N LYS A 405 15.85 -0.02 -11.18
CA LYS A 405 16.23 -1.22 -10.43
C LYS A 405 16.00 -2.52 -11.22
N ARG A 406 14.85 -2.66 -11.85
CA ARG A 406 14.50 -3.77 -12.74
C ARG A 406 13.97 -3.23 -14.06
N THR A 407 14.41 -3.79 -15.17
CA THR A 407 13.96 -3.42 -16.52
C THR A 407 13.55 -4.67 -17.28
N SER A 408 12.54 -4.56 -18.13
CA SER A 408 12.17 -5.65 -19.05
C SER A 408 13.16 -5.76 -20.22
N ALA A 409 13.14 -6.88 -20.92
CA ALA A 409 13.90 -7.03 -22.17
C ALA A 409 13.46 -6.04 -23.28
N LEU A 410 12.28 -5.46 -23.13
CA LEU A 410 11.73 -4.45 -24.05
C LEU A 410 12.09 -3.01 -23.68
N HIS A 411 12.74 -2.78 -22.53
CA HIS A 411 12.95 -1.45 -21.96
C HIS A 411 13.59 -0.45 -22.95
N THR A 412 14.66 -0.84 -23.64
CA THR A 412 15.32 0.03 -24.63
C THR A 412 14.38 0.41 -25.79
N ARG A 413 13.57 -0.56 -26.27
CA ARG A 413 12.58 -0.27 -27.31
C ARG A 413 11.51 0.70 -26.85
N MET A 414 11.09 0.56 -25.60
CA MET A 414 10.14 1.52 -24.99
C MET A 414 10.76 2.93 -24.91
N GLN A 415 12.04 3.02 -24.54
CA GLN A 415 12.79 4.30 -24.57
C GLN A 415 12.81 4.94 -25.97
N ASP A 416 13.13 4.14 -26.99
CA ASP A 416 13.20 4.60 -28.38
C ASP A 416 11.84 5.07 -28.92
N LEU A 417 10.76 4.47 -28.43
CA LEU A 417 9.37 4.87 -28.73
C LEU A 417 8.89 6.10 -27.94
N GLY A 418 9.73 6.64 -27.05
CA GLY A 418 9.40 7.83 -26.25
C GLY A 418 8.58 7.54 -25.01
N ALA A 419 8.73 6.36 -24.40
CA ALA A 419 8.07 6.02 -23.15
C ALA A 419 8.46 6.96 -22.01
N VAL A 420 7.48 7.38 -21.23
CA VAL A 420 7.66 8.01 -19.93
C VAL A 420 7.44 6.94 -18.86
N PHE A 421 8.49 6.68 -18.08
CA PHE A 421 8.48 5.55 -17.13
C PHE A 421 8.02 5.94 -15.74
N GLY A 422 7.19 5.09 -15.14
CA GLY A 422 6.93 5.00 -13.72
C GLY A 422 7.63 3.78 -13.09
N ALA A 423 7.60 3.69 -11.77
CA ALA A 423 8.14 2.55 -11.03
C ALA A 423 7.06 1.77 -10.30
N LYS A 424 7.18 0.43 -10.27
CA LYS A 424 6.34 -0.44 -9.45
C LYS A 424 7.13 -1.65 -8.98
N HIS A 425 7.33 -1.78 -7.65
CA HIS A 425 8.13 -2.86 -7.06
C HIS A 425 9.49 -3.10 -7.75
N GLY A 426 10.19 -2.00 -7.99
CA GLY A 426 11.49 -1.97 -8.66
C GLY A 426 11.44 -2.04 -10.18
N TRP A 427 10.33 -2.39 -10.80
CA TRP A 427 10.19 -2.41 -12.25
C TRP A 427 10.03 -1.01 -12.84
N GLU A 428 10.81 -0.72 -13.89
CA GLU A 428 10.54 0.40 -14.80
C GLU A 428 9.42 0.00 -15.75
N ARG A 429 8.34 0.79 -15.80
CA ARG A 429 7.18 0.52 -16.66
C ARG A 429 6.80 1.76 -17.44
N PRO A 430 6.50 1.65 -18.74
CA PRO A 430 5.92 2.76 -19.51
C PRO A 430 4.60 3.21 -18.86
N ASP A 431 4.53 4.43 -18.36
CA ASP A 431 3.28 5.01 -17.89
C ASP A 431 2.41 5.46 -19.08
N TYR A 432 3.03 6.14 -20.05
CA TYR A 432 2.44 6.58 -21.32
C TYR A 432 3.55 6.86 -22.33
N PHE A 433 3.19 7.11 -23.60
CA PHE A 433 4.14 7.42 -24.66
C PHE A 433 4.03 8.87 -25.13
N GLN A 434 5.18 9.50 -25.32
CA GLN A 434 5.32 10.84 -25.89
C GLN A 434 6.35 10.81 -27.03
N PRO A 435 5.93 10.50 -28.27
CA PRO A 435 6.84 10.44 -29.42
C PRO A 435 7.64 11.72 -29.63
N GLY A 436 8.89 11.59 -30.04
CA GLY A 436 9.80 12.71 -30.25
C GLY A 436 10.46 13.29 -28.99
N ARG A 437 10.13 12.78 -27.82
CA ARG A 437 10.83 13.13 -26.58
C ARG A 437 12.11 12.30 -26.49
N ALA A 438 13.26 12.99 -26.37
CA ALA A 438 14.50 12.31 -26.03
C ALA A 438 14.38 11.69 -24.64
N TRP A 439 14.78 10.44 -24.48
CA TRP A 439 14.79 9.79 -23.19
C TRP A 439 15.64 10.58 -22.18
N ARG A 440 15.11 10.83 -21.02
CA ARG A 440 15.82 11.38 -19.89
C ARG A 440 15.63 10.45 -18.71
N ARG A 441 16.65 10.34 -17.85
CA ARG A 441 16.57 9.54 -16.63
C ARG A 441 15.34 9.94 -15.83
N ALA A 442 14.62 8.96 -15.28
CA ALA A 442 13.50 9.20 -14.37
C ALA A 442 13.91 10.14 -13.23
N GLY A 443 13.06 11.06 -12.85
CA GLY A 443 13.35 12.09 -11.85
C GLY A 443 13.87 13.41 -12.36
N ALA A 444 14.47 13.48 -13.59
CA ALA A 444 15.02 14.71 -14.11
C ALA A 444 13.95 15.73 -14.60
N ASP A 445 12.74 15.29 -14.91
CA ASP A 445 11.67 16.11 -15.49
C ASP A 445 10.23 15.72 -15.05
N GLN A 446 10.07 14.83 -14.07
CA GLN A 446 8.76 14.59 -13.49
C GLN A 446 8.42 15.73 -12.53
N ARG A 447 8.16 16.89 -13.08
CA ARG A 447 7.44 17.91 -12.33
C ARG A 447 6.08 17.33 -12.01
N SER A 448 5.76 17.30 -10.75
CA SER A 448 4.41 17.01 -10.29
C SER A 448 3.41 17.91 -11.04
N PHE A 449 2.35 17.31 -11.58
CA PHE A 449 1.34 18.02 -12.36
C PHE A 449 0.26 18.67 -11.48
N GLY A 450 0.42 18.60 -10.16
CA GLY A 450 -0.57 19.13 -9.23
C GLY A 450 -1.88 18.33 -9.23
N PHE A 451 -2.90 18.92 -8.64
CA PHE A 451 -4.27 18.38 -8.63
C PHE A 451 -5.09 18.94 -9.81
N THR A 452 -4.59 18.77 -11.02
CA THR A 452 -5.23 19.29 -12.24
C THR A 452 -5.32 18.18 -13.30
N ARG A 453 -5.95 18.48 -14.44
CA ARG A 453 -5.90 17.62 -15.62
C ARG A 453 -4.44 17.40 -16.02
N PRO A 454 -3.96 16.16 -16.08
CA PRO A 454 -2.55 15.90 -16.38
C PRO A 454 -2.21 16.29 -17.82
N PRO A 455 -1.00 16.81 -18.10
CA PRO A 455 -0.61 17.26 -19.44
C PRO A 455 -0.50 16.11 -20.46
N TYR A 456 -0.42 14.87 -20.00
CA TYR A 456 -0.45 13.67 -20.85
C TYR A 456 -1.86 13.16 -21.16
N PHE A 457 -2.91 13.87 -20.73
CA PHE A 457 -4.31 13.44 -20.89
C PHE A 457 -4.69 13.14 -22.34
N ASP A 458 -4.29 14.01 -23.28
CA ASP A 458 -4.59 13.83 -24.69
C ASP A 458 -3.81 12.65 -25.30
N ARG A 459 -2.61 12.32 -24.76
CA ARG A 459 -1.85 11.13 -25.13
C ARG A 459 -2.55 9.86 -24.67
N LEU A 460 -3.07 9.86 -23.45
CA LEU A 460 -3.90 8.74 -22.99
C LEU A 460 -5.15 8.54 -23.84
N ALA A 461 -5.77 9.62 -24.33
CA ALA A 461 -6.90 9.54 -25.26
C ALA A 461 -6.51 8.89 -26.61
N GLU A 462 -5.33 9.18 -27.13
CA GLU A 462 -4.79 8.56 -28.34
C GLU A 462 -4.50 7.07 -28.14
N GLU A 463 -3.80 6.72 -27.06
CA GLU A 463 -3.54 5.33 -26.68
C GLU A 463 -4.88 4.58 -26.48
N HIS A 464 -5.82 5.14 -25.73
CA HIS A 464 -7.12 4.53 -25.48
C HIS A 464 -7.88 4.20 -26.78
N ARG A 465 -7.96 5.17 -27.73
CA ARG A 465 -8.60 4.96 -29.03
C ARG A 465 -7.92 3.86 -29.82
N ALA A 466 -6.61 3.73 -29.75
CA ALA A 466 -5.91 2.65 -30.43
C ALA A 466 -6.40 1.27 -29.99
N PHE A 467 -6.54 1.05 -28.68
CA PHE A 467 -7.07 -0.21 -28.15
C PHE A 467 -8.56 -0.42 -28.48
N ARG A 468 -9.36 0.64 -28.57
CA ARG A 468 -10.81 0.53 -28.85
C ARG A 468 -11.14 0.38 -30.33
N GLU A 469 -10.40 1.04 -31.21
CA GLU A 469 -10.76 1.24 -32.62
C GLU A 469 -9.82 0.54 -33.59
N ARG A 470 -8.60 0.17 -33.13
CA ARG A 470 -7.53 -0.36 -33.98
C ARG A 470 -6.84 -1.55 -33.31
N VAL A 471 -5.60 -1.35 -32.89
CA VAL A 471 -4.81 -2.31 -32.13
C VAL A 471 -3.81 -1.59 -31.24
N GLY A 472 -3.85 -1.86 -29.96
CA GLY A 472 -2.87 -1.41 -28.98
C GLY A 472 -1.93 -2.54 -28.57
N ILE A 473 -0.68 -2.19 -28.26
CA ILE A 473 0.34 -3.14 -27.80
C ILE A 473 1.05 -2.58 -26.57
N ILE A 474 1.34 -3.43 -25.59
CA ILE A 474 1.88 -3.03 -24.30
C ILE A 474 2.89 -4.02 -23.74
N ASP A 475 3.98 -3.53 -23.15
CA ASP A 475 4.92 -4.34 -22.37
C ASP A 475 4.32 -4.68 -20.99
N MET A 476 3.92 -5.93 -20.81
CA MET A 476 3.38 -6.45 -19.56
C MET A 476 4.38 -7.35 -18.81
N SER A 477 5.64 -7.34 -19.15
CA SER A 477 6.67 -8.22 -18.58
C SER A 477 6.77 -8.10 -17.04
N SER A 478 6.42 -6.95 -16.47
CA SER A 478 6.45 -6.72 -15.03
C SER A 478 5.36 -7.44 -14.23
N PHE A 479 4.34 -8.03 -14.87
CA PHE A 479 3.34 -8.82 -14.15
C PHE A 479 4.00 -10.00 -13.42
N GLY A 480 3.53 -10.23 -12.19
CA GLY A 480 4.01 -11.34 -11.37
C GLY A 480 3.58 -12.69 -11.94
N LYS A 481 4.53 -13.61 -12.03
CA LYS A 481 4.30 -15.00 -12.47
C LYS A 481 4.78 -15.95 -11.37
N ILE A 482 3.91 -16.87 -10.95
CA ILE A 482 4.20 -17.90 -9.97
C ILE A 482 3.97 -19.25 -10.63
N GLU A 483 5.02 -20.06 -10.71
CA GLU A 483 4.91 -21.47 -11.09
C GLU A 483 4.53 -22.29 -9.87
N ILE A 484 3.53 -23.15 -10.03
CA ILE A 484 3.00 -24.03 -9.00
C ILE A 484 3.06 -25.45 -9.57
N THR A 485 3.98 -26.25 -9.06
CA THR A 485 4.30 -27.56 -9.62
C THR A 485 4.23 -28.67 -8.57
N GLY A 486 4.03 -29.89 -9.04
CA GLY A 486 3.99 -31.10 -8.23
C GLY A 486 2.60 -31.69 -8.05
N PRO A 487 2.50 -32.95 -7.59
CA PRO A 487 1.23 -33.68 -7.47
C PRO A 487 0.18 -33.01 -6.59
N GLY A 488 0.62 -32.23 -5.59
CA GLY A 488 -0.25 -31.47 -4.70
C GLY A 488 -0.71 -30.11 -5.24
N ALA A 489 -0.24 -29.67 -6.43
CA ALA A 489 -0.52 -28.34 -6.97
C ALA A 489 -2.03 -28.12 -7.23
N LEU A 490 -2.69 -29.06 -7.90
CA LEU A 490 -4.14 -28.98 -8.15
C LEU A 490 -4.96 -29.00 -6.84
N PRO A 491 -4.74 -29.91 -5.90
CA PRO A 491 -5.41 -29.89 -4.59
C PRO A 491 -5.23 -28.57 -3.81
N LEU A 492 -4.03 -28.01 -3.82
CA LEU A 492 -3.78 -26.70 -3.19
C LEU A 492 -4.62 -25.60 -3.85
N LEU A 493 -4.55 -25.51 -5.19
CA LEU A 493 -5.30 -24.49 -5.93
C LEU A 493 -6.80 -24.66 -5.81
N GLU A 494 -7.31 -25.88 -5.85
CA GLU A 494 -8.74 -26.16 -5.63
C GLU A 494 -9.20 -25.75 -4.22
N ARG A 495 -8.35 -25.83 -3.23
CA ARG A 495 -8.69 -25.43 -1.85
C ARG A 495 -8.84 -23.92 -1.68
N VAL A 496 -8.04 -23.11 -2.41
CA VAL A 496 -7.93 -21.66 -2.19
C VAL A 496 -8.56 -20.80 -3.28
N ALA A 497 -8.71 -21.32 -4.51
CA ALA A 497 -9.31 -20.57 -5.59
C ALA A 497 -10.84 -20.53 -5.49
N GLY A 498 -11.44 -19.40 -5.83
CA GLY A 498 -12.90 -19.23 -5.88
C GLY A 498 -13.54 -20.11 -6.96
N ASN A 499 -12.90 -20.22 -8.13
CA ASN A 499 -13.37 -21.00 -9.27
C ASN A 499 -12.85 -22.46 -9.23
N LEU A 500 -13.34 -23.31 -10.13
CA LEU A 500 -12.80 -24.65 -10.38
C LEU A 500 -11.53 -24.52 -11.24
N ILE A 501 -10.45 -25.14 -10.79
CA ILE A 501 -9.14 -25.15 -11.45
C ILE A 501 -8.91 -26.43 -12.24
N ASP A 502 -9.60 -27.53 -11.88
CA ASP A 502 -9.51 -28.79 -12.62
C ASP A 502 -10.20 -28.66 -13.99
N ARG A 503 -9.43 -28.16 -14.95
CA ARG A 503 -9.82 -27.94 -16.34
C ARG A 503 -8.79 -28.63 -17.24
N PRO A 504 -9.07 -28.88 -18.54
CA PRO A 504 -8.08 -29.40 -19.48
C PRO A 504 -6.78 -28.57 -19.48
N VAL A 505 -5.67 -29.23 -19.83
CA VAL A 505 -4.39 -28.55 -20.10
C VAL A 505 -4.62 -27.52 -21.22
N GLY A 506 -4.03 -26.35 -21.08
CA GLY A 506 -4.26 -25.20 -21.97
C GLY A 506 -5.39 -24.26 -21.48
N SER A 507 -6.22 -24.65 -20.51
CA SER A 507 -7.25 -23.74 -19.98
C SER A 507 -6.64 -22.63 -19.15
N VAL A 508 -7.19 -21.42 -19.30
CA VAL A 508 -6.94 -20.25 -18.45
C VAL A 508 -8.17 -20.00 -17.59
N VAL A 509 -8.01 -19.88 -16.29
CA VAL A 509 -9.10 -19.66 -15.33
C VAL A 509 -8.89 -18.32 -14.62
N TYR A 510 -9.83 -17.39 -14.80
CA TYR A 510 -9.90 -16.20 -13.97
C TYR A 510 -10.59 -16.52 -12.64
N THR A 511 -9.96 -16.16 -11.54
CA THR A 511 -10.46 -16.45 -10.20
C THR A 511 -9.88 -15.51 -9.16
N GLN A 512 -10.54 -15.41 -8.00
CA GLN A 512 -10.00 -14.86 -6.79
C GLN A 512 -9.45 -16.00 -5.92
N LEU A 513 -8.34 -15.75 -5.22
CA LEU A 513 -7.94 -16.56 -4.08
C LEU A 513 -8.68 -16.02 -2.86
N LEU A 514 -9.26 -16.91 -2.05
CA LEU A 514 -10.21 -16.53 -1.01
C LEU A 514 -9.74 -17.01 0.37
N GLU A 515 -9.87 -16.13 1.37
CA GLU A 515 -9.80 -16.50 2.77
C GLU A 515 -11.02 -17.36 3.17
N LYS A 516 -10.93 -18.05 4.32
CA LYS A 516 -12.00 -18.93 4.79
C LYS A 516 -13.35 -18.22 4.99
N ASN A 517 -13.32 -16.95 5.36
CA ASN A 517 -14.49 -16.08 5.50
C ASN A 517 -15.01 -15.52 4.16
N GLY A 518 -14.34 -15.82 3.06
CA GLY A 518 -14.68 -15.36 1.71
C GLY A 518 -14.06 -14.02 1.34
N GLY A 519 -13.20 -13.44 2.17
CA GLY A 519 -12.42 -12.25 1.84
C GLY A 519 -11.49 -12.51 0.64
N ILE A 520 -11.37 -11.54 -0.25
CA ILE A 520 -10.54 -11.67 -1.46
C ILE A 520 -9.07 -11.44 -1.10
N ALA A 521 -8.27 -12.49 -1.15
CA ALA A 521 -6.83 -12.47 -0.84
C ALA A 521 -5.96 -12.13 -2.07
N ALA A 522 -6.40 -12.49 -3.28
CA ALA A 522 -5.76 -12.15 -4.54
C ALA A 522 -6.76 -12.22 -5.70
N ASP A 523 -6.44 -11.57 -6.82
CA ASP A 523 -7.20 -11.60 -8.08
C ASP A 523 -6.25 -11.99 -9.20
N VAL A 524 -6.47 -13.15 -9.81
CA VAL A 524 -5.47 -13.85 -10.61
C VAL A 524 -6.06 -14.54 -11.82
N THR A 525 -5.20 -14.82 -12.80
CA THR A 525 -5.44 -15.86 -13.79
C THR A 525 -4.55 -17.05 -13.50
N ILE A 526 -5.09 -18.28 -13.68
CA ILE A 526 -4.36 -19.53 -13.51
C ILE A 526 -4.45 -20.31 -14.81
N THR A 527 -3.29 -20.60 -15.40
CA THR A 527 -3.16 -21.39 -16.62
C THR A 527 -2.68 -22.78 -16.27
N ARG A 528 -3.37 -23.83 -16.72
CA ARG A 528 -2.90 -25.22 -16.58
C ARG A 528 -1.96 -25.57 -17.72
N LEU A 529 -0.67 -25.67 -17.42
CA LEU A 529 0.38 -25.97 -18.41
C LEU A 529 0.61 -27.47 -18.59
N ALA A 530 0.39 -28.25 -17.50
CA ALA A 530 0.44 -29.71 -17.51
C ALA A 530 -0.51 -30.28 -16.44
N SER A 531 -0.54 -31.59 -16.28
CA SER A 531 -1.39 -32.25 -15.26
C SER A 531 -1.15 -31.72 -13.85
N ASP A 532 0.09 -31.39 -13.53
CA ASP A 532 0.61 -30.99 -12.24
C ASP A 532 1.45 -29.70 -12.30
N HIS A 533 1.28 -28.91 -13.36
CA HIS A 533 1.98 -27.64 -13.55
C HIS A 533 0.99 -26.52 -13.90
N PHE A 534 0.98 -25.50 -13.06
CA PHE A 534 0.12 -24.33 -13.19
C PHE A 534 0.94 -23.06 -13.13
N ARG A 535 0.58 -22.07 -13.94
CA ARG A 535 1.10 -20.71 -13.86
C ARG A 535 0.01 -19.78 -13.35
N LEU A 536 0.28 -19.11 -12.25
CA LEU A 536 -0.54 -18.04 -11.70
C LEU A 536 0.04 -16.71 -12.11
N VAL A 537 -0.79 -15.83 -12.68
CA VAL A 537 -0.40 -14.47 -13.07
C VAL A 537 -1.15 -13.47 -12.21
N THR A 538 -0.41 -12.51 -11.65
CA THR A 538 -0.89 -11.45 -10.77
C THR A 538 -0.23 -10.11 -11.08
N GLY A 539 -0.72 -9.02 -10.48
CA GLY A 539 -0.10 -7.71 -10.65
C GLY A 539 1.33 -7.63 -10.08
N ALA A 540 2.20 -6.84 -10.71
CA ALA A 540 3.60 -6.67 -10.32
C ALA A 540 3.80 -6.35 -8.82
N GLY A 541 2.87 -5.60 -8.23
CA GLY A 541 2.90 -5.23 -6.82
C GLY A 541 2.44 -6.31 -5.85
N TYR A 542 1.94 -7.43 -6.33
CA TYR A 542 1.26 -8.43 -5.51
C TYR A 542 1.95 -9.79 -5.49
N VAL A 543 2.86 -10.06 -6.43
CA VAL A 543 3.49 -11.38 -6.60
C VAL A 543 4.09 -11.93 -5.30
N ASN A 544 4.81 -11.09 -4.53
CA ASN A 544 5.39 -11.53 -3.27
C ASN A 544 4.32 -11.78 -2.21
N SER A 545 3.29 -10.92 -2.16
CA SER A 545 2.16 -11.09 -1.25
C SER A 545 1.40 -12.38 -1.55
N ASP A 546 1.13 -12.66 -2.81
CA ASP A 546 0.37 -13.82 -3.24
C ASP A 546 1.17 -15.11 -3.04
N LEU A 547 2.48 -15.09 -3.37
CA LEU A 547 3.38 -16.22 -3.10
C LEU A 547 3.49 -16.52 -1.60
N GLY A 548 3.64 -15.49 -0.78
CA GLY A 548 3.69 -15.65 0.68
C GLY A 548 2.37 -16.16 1.25
N TRP A 549 1.25 -15.65 0.73
CA TRP A 549 -0.08 -16.12 1.14
C TRP A 549 -0.32 -17.59 0.74
N LEU A 550 0.05 -18.00 -0.48
CA LEU A 550 -0.02 -19.41 -0.90
C LEU A 550 0.80 -20.32 0.04
N ARG A 551 1.99 -19.88 0.43
CA ARG A 551 2.82 -20.62 1.41
C ARG A 551 2.14 -20.76 2.78
N LEU A 552 1.41 -19.75 3.23
CA LEU A 552 0.63 -19.82 4.48
C LEU A 552 -0.57 -20.78 4.37
N GLN A 553 -1.08 -21.02 3.16
CA GLN A 553 -2.18 -21.95 2.91
C GLN A 553 -1.71 -23.40 2.77
N MET A 554 -0.40 -23.67 2.64
CA MET A 554 0.13 -25.02 2.54
C MET A 554 -0.12 -25.82 3.82
N GLN A 555 -0.52 -27.06 3.65
CA GLN A 555 -0.81 -28.01 4.73
C GLN A 555 0.17 -29.19 4.69
N GLY A 556 0.13 -30.05 5.70
CA GLY A 556 1.05 -31.20 5.77
C GLY A 556 0.99 -32.17 4.58
N GLY A 557 -0.11 -32.15 3.82
CA GLY A 557 -0.28 -32.95 2.60
C GLY A 557 0.29 -32.31 1.33
N ASP A 558 0.70 -31.02 1.39
CA ASP A 558 1.19 -30.28 0.24
C ASP A 558 2.73 -30.29 0.11
N ARG A 559 3.40 -31.31 0.69
CA ARG A 559 4.88 -31.38 0.73
C ARG A 559 5.53 -31.49 -0.65
N ASP A 560 4.80 -32.02 -1.62
CA ASP A 560 5.28 -32.21 -2.99
C ASP A 560 4.87 -31.05 -3.91
N VAL A 561 4.49 -29.89 -3.34
CA VAL A 561 4.19 -28.65 -4.07
C VAL A 561 5.38 -27.73 -4.01
N GLU A 562 5.88 -27.34 -5.17
CA GLU A 562 6.85 -26.27 -5.32
C GLU A 562 6.18 -24.99 -5.77
N LEU A 563 6.46 -23.89 -5.06
CA LEU A 563 6.01 -22.54 -5.38
C LEU A 563 7.22 -21.65 -5.73
N ARG A 564 7.33 -21.24 -6.99
CA ARG A 564 8.46 -20.44 -7.49
C ARG A 564 7.99 -19.16 -8.19
N GLU A 565 8.52 -18.03 -7.78
CA GLU A 565 8.35 -16.76 -8.51
C GLU A 565 9.21 -16.81 -9.78
N SER A 566 8.60 -16.52 -10.93
CA SER A 566 9.19 -16.66 -12.27
C SER A 566 8.99 -15.42 -13.15
N SER A 567 8.81 -14.25 -12.54
CA SER A 567 8.48 -13.02 -13.27
C SER A 567 9.58 -12.62 -14.26
N ASP A 568 10.85 -12.87 -13.92
CA ASP A 568 11.99 -12.56 -14.78
C ASP A 568 12.23 -13.58 -15.91
N ASP A 569 11.65 -14.78 -15.80
CA ASP A 569 11.88 -15.87 -16.75
C ASP A 569 11.17 -15.64 -18.10
N MET A 570 10.19 -14.73 -18.14
CA MET A 570 9.38 -14.46 -19.32
C MET A 570 9.04 -12.99 -19.47
N SER A 571 9.23 -12.48 -20.68
CA SER A 571 8.61 -11.23 -21.11
C SER A 571 7.17 -11.49 -21.53
N VAL A 572 6.30 -10.49 -21.37
CA VAL A 572 4.89 -10.57 -21.76
C VAL A 572 4.53 -9.38 -22.62
N ILE A 573 4.01 -9.65 -23.81
CA ILE A 573 3.50 -8.63 -24.72
C ILE A 573 1.98 -8.77 -24.77
N GLY A 574 1.26 -7.74 -24.30
CA GLY A 574 -0.18 -7.66 -24.44
C GLY A 574 -0.55 -6.96 -25.74
N MET A 575 -1.48 -7.54 -26.52
CA MET A 575 -1.96 -6.94 -27.75
C MET A 575 -3.48 -7.09 -27.84
N TRP A 576 -4.19 -5.96 -27.90
CA TRP A 576 -5.66 -5.95 -27.91
C TRP A 576 -6.22 -4.89 -28.88
N GLY A 577 -7.40 -5.16 -29.39
CA GLY A 577 -8.17 -4.28 -30.23
C GLY A 577 -8.84 -5.03 -31.38
N PRO A 578 -9.73 -4.38 -32.15
CA PRO A 578 -10.46 -5.01 -33.26
C PRO A 578 -9.55 -5.71 -34.28
N HIS A 579 -8.35 -5.16 -34.54
CA HIS A 579 -7.38 -5.70 -35.48
C HIS A 579 -6.28 -6.58 -34.85
N ALA A 580 -6.39 -6.94 -33.58
CA ALA A 580 -5.38 -7.76 -32.91
C ALA A 580 -5.19 -9.13 -33.59
N ARG A 581 -6.30 -9.76 -34.04
CA ARG A 581 -6.27 -11.02 -34.79
C ARG A 581 -5.59 -10.86 -36.15
N ASP A 582 -5.90 -9.78 -36.85
CA ASP A 582 -5.32 -9.52 -38.20
C ASP A 582 -3.81 -9.38 -38.11
N VAL A 583 -3.32 -8.69 -37.06
CA VAL A 583 -1.86 -8.55 -36.82
C VAL A 583 -1.24 -9.89 -36.48
N LEU A 584 -1.84 -10.67 -35.58
CA LEU A 584 -1.28 -11.96 -35.13
C LEU A 584 -1.23 -12.95 -36.29
N ALA A 585 -2.30 -13.03 -37.09
CA ALA A 585 -2.38 -13.93 -38.26
C ALA A 585 -1.32 -13.66 -39.35
N ARG A 586 -0.68 -12.48 -39.37
CA ARG A 586 0.40 -12.15 -40.32
C ARG A 586 1.77 -12.65 -39.90
N VAL A 587 1.92 -12.99 -38.64
CA VAL A 587 3.21 -13.38 -38.06
C VAL A 587 3.19 -14.84 -37.55
N THR A 588 2.07 -15.55 -37.74
CA THR A 588 1.95 -16.98 -37.38
C THR A 588 1.22 -17.75 -38.45
N ASP A 589 1.62 -19.02 -38.63
CA ASP A 589 0.90 -20.03 -39.44
C ASP A 589 -0.10 -20.82 -38.60
N ASP A 590 -0.09 -20.62 -37.24
CA ASP A 590 -1.00 -21.30 -36.34
C ASP A 590 -2.42 -20.73 -36.46
N ASP A 591 -3.44 -21.55 -36.19
CA ASP A 591 -4.84 -21.12 -36.28
C ASP A 591 -5.20 -20.22 -35.10
N VAL A 592 -5.33 -18.93 -35.40
CA VAL A 592 -5.76 -17.87 -34.42
C VAL A 592 -7.21 -17.45 -34.64
N SER A 593 -8.01 -18.25 -35.39
CA SER A 593 -9.45 -18.02 -35.56
C SER A 593 -10.21 -18.16 -34.23
N GLU A 594 -11.51 -17.88 -34.27
CA GLU A 594 -12.39 -18.06 -33.11
C GLU A 594 -12.48 -19.52 -32.67
N ASP A 595 -12.56 -20.44 -33.61
CA ASP A 595 -12.69 -21.87 -33.36
C ASP A 595 -11.33 -22.52 -33.04
N GLY A 596 -10.25 -22.07 -33.69
CA GLY A 596 -8.91 -22.61 -33.48
C GLY A 596 -8.22 -22.11 -32.21
N PHE A 597 -8.63 -20.94 -31.68
CA PHE A 597 -8.09 -20.38 -30.45
C PHE A 597 -9.21 -19.75 -29.61
N PRO A 598 -9.97 -20.57 -28.85
CA PRO A 598 -11.07 -20.06 -28.00
C PRO A 598 -10.64 -19.10 -26.91
N PHE A 599 -11.58 -18.26 -26.46
CA PHE A 599 -11.36 -17.35 -25.33
C PHE A 599 -11.12 -18.13 -24.02
N MET A 600 -10.19 -17.69 -23.21
CA MET A 600 -9.71 -18.34 -21.98
C MET A 600 -8.93 -19.64 -22.24
N GLU A 601 -8.22 -19.70 -23.35
CA GLU A 601 -7.27 -20.77 -23.64
C GLU A 601 -5.84 -20.24 -23.86
N ALA A 602 -4.88 -21.12 -23.69
CA ALA A 602 -3.46 -20.91 -23.87
C ALA A 602 -2.90 -21.94 -24.86
N HIS A 603 -2.26 -21.48 -25.92
CA HIS A 603 -1.67 -22.31 -26.96
C HIS A 603 -0.19 -21.95 -27.20
N ASP A 604 0.63 -22.93 -27.42
CA ASP A 604 1.98 -22.71 -27.97
C ASP A 604 1.85 -22.39 -29.46
N ILE A 605 2.27 -21.17 -29.84
CA ILE A 605 2.29 -20.72 -31.24
C ILE A 605 3.69 -20.25 -31.65
N ARG A 606 3.88 -19.96 -32.93
CA ARG A 606 5.12 -19.39 -33.47
C ARG A 606 4.88 -18.00 -34.06
N VAL A 607 5.40 -16.97 -33.38
CA VAL A 607 5.40 -15.58 -33.89
C VAL A 607 6.67 -15.37 -34.68
N ALA A 608 6.58 -15.31 -36.03
CA ALA A 608 7.73 -15.20 -36.94
C ALA A 608 8.83 -16.26 -36.63
N GLY A 609 8.42 -17.51 -36.36
CA GLY A 609 9.29 -18.62 -35.97
C GLY A 609 9.69 -18.66 -34.48
N ILE A 610 9.47 -17.62 -33.70
CA ILE A 610 9.76 -17.57 -32.26
C ILE A 610 8.65 -18.34 -31.52
N ARG A 611 9.02 -19.26 -30.63
CA ARG A 611 8.04 -19.95 -29.76
C ARG A 611 7.47 -19.01 -28.73
N VAL A 612 6.16 -18.96 -28.64
CA VAL A 612 5.39 -18.10 -27.72
C VAL A 612 4.25 -18.88 -27.12
N LEU A 613 4.07 -18.85 -25.81
CA LEU A 613 2.82 -19.26 -25.18
C LEU A 613 1.85 -18.10 -25.29
N ALA A 614 0.86 -18.18 -26.14
CA ALA A 614 -0.18 -17.18 -26.30
C ALA A 614 -1.37 -17.52 -25.41
N GLN A 615 -1.93 -16.54 -24.70
CA GLN A 615 -3.16 -16.70 -23.90
C GLN A 615 -4.21 -15.73 -24.44
N ARG A 616 -5.36 -16.24 -24.86
CA ARG A 616 -6.47 -15.41 -25.30
C ARG A 616 -7.27 -14.90 -24.11
N VAL A 617 -6.81 -13.81 -23.55
CA VAL A 617 -7.37 -13.12 -22.38
C VAL A 617 -7.41 -11.62 -22.59
N THR A 618 -8.19 -10.91 -21.80
CA THR A 618 -8.23 -9.44 -21.87
C THR A 618 -8.46 -8.79 -20.52
N TYR A 619 -7.73 -7.71 -20.26
CA TYR A 619 -7.97 -6.80 -19.15
C TYR A 619 -8.52 -5.44 -19.61
N VAL A 620 -8.60 -5.22 -20.92
CA VAL A 620 -9.10 -3.99 -21.53
C VAL A 620 -10.50 -4.16 -22.16
N GLY A 621 -10.97 -5.41 -22.25
CA GLY A 621 -12.27 -5.74 -22.79
C GLY A 621 -12.36 -5.74 -24.31
N GLU A 622 -11.26 -5.89 -24.99
CA GLU A 622 -11.15 -6.04 -26.44
C GLU A 622 -10.57 -7.42 -26.80
N LEU A 623 -10.76 -7.86 -28.05
CA LEU A 623 -10.12 -9.04 -28.60
C LEU A 623 -8.60 -8.93 -28.52
N GLY A 624 -7.90 -10.00 -28.12
CA GLY A 624 -6.45 -10.00 -28.13
C GLY A 624 -5.84 -11.10 -27.28
N TRP A 625 -4.54 -11.00 -27.10
CA TRP A 625 -3.70 -11.99 -26.45
C TRP A 625 -2.64 -11.39 -25.55
N GLU A 626 -2.26 -12.14 -24.53
CA GLU A 626 -1.00 -12.02 -23.82
C GLU A 626 -0.02 -13.04 -24.38
N LEU A 627 1.12 -12.57 -24.87
CA LEU A 627 2.15 -13.37 -25.54
C LEU A 627 3.35 -13.53 -24.60
N TYR A 628 3.52 -14.70 -24.03
CA TYR A 628 4.61 -15.05 -23.12
C TYR A 628 5.79 -15.58 -23.93
N VAL A 629 6.91 -14.87 -23.88
CA VAL A 629 8.08 -15.13 -24.72
C VAL A 629 9.36 -15.09 -23.88
N ASP A 630 10.33 -15.93 -24.27
CA ASP A 630 11.67 -15.87 -23.66
C ASP A 630 12.24 -14.45 -23.81
N PRO A 631 12.79 -13.86 -22.73
CA PRO A 631 13.35 -12.51 -22.77
C PRO A 631 14.37 -12.27 -23.86
N ALA A 632 15.15 -13.31 -24.23
CA ALA A 632 16.13 -13.22 -25.32
C ALA A 632 15.50 -12.94 -26.69
N TRP A 633 14.24 -13.32 -26.88
CA TRP A 633 13.52 -13.18 -28.15
C TRP A 633 12.41 -12.11 -28.11
N ALA A 634 12.13 -11.56 -26.93
CA ALA A 634 11.04 -10.60 -26.74
C ALA A 634 11.13 -9.40 -27.66
N GLY A 635 12.34 -8.87 -27.82
CA GLY A 635 12.57 -7.72 -28.70
C GLY A 635 12.26 -8.02 -30.16
N GLN A 636 12.64 -9.18 -30.67
CA GLN A 636 12.33 -9.58 -32.05
C GLN A 636 10.83 -9.85 -32.24
N ALA A 637 10.18 -10.52 -31.29
CA ALA A 637 8.74 -10.72 -31.33
C ALA A 637 7.98 -9.38 -31.36
N TRP A 638 8.37 -8.43 -30.54
CA TRP A 638 7.83 -7.07 -30.55
C TRP A 638 8.00 -6.40 -31.92
N ASP A 639 9.19 -6.43 -32.48
CA ASP A 639 9.49 -5.80 -33.77
C ASP A 639 8.66 -6.38 -34.92
N HIS A 640 8.46 -7.73 -34.93
CA HIS A 640 7.60 -8.40 -35.89
C HIS A 640 6.13 -8.00 -35.76
N LEU A 641 5.61 -7.93 -34.54
CA LEU A 641 4.23 -7.50 -34.28
C LEU A 641 4.03 -6.04 -34.72
N MET A 642 4.96 -5.16 -34.37
CA MET A 642 4.92 -3.74 -34.76
C MET A 642 4.99 -3.57 -36.28
N ALA A 643 5.80 -4.38 -36.98
CA ALA A 643 5.90 -4.35 -38.43
C ALA A 643 4.60 -4.82 -39.11
N ALA A 644 4.04 -5.94 -38.64
CA ALA A 644 2.77 -6.50 -39.15
C ALA A 644 1.57 -5.59 -38.86
N GLY A 645 1.62 -4.86 -37.75
CA GLY A 645 0.52 -3.97 -37.31
C GLY A 645 0.52 -2.58 -37.96
N ARG A 646 1.54 -2.21 -38.76
CA ARG A 646 1.67 -0.86 -39.33
C ARG A 646 0.45 -0.40 -40.13
N GLU A 647 -0.13 -1.26 -40.94
CA GLU A 647 -1.31 -0.93 -41.75
C GLU A 647 -2.60 -0.80 -40.93
N PHE A 648 -2.58 -1.26 -39.66
CA PHE A 648 -3.66 -1.15 -38.69
C PHE A 648 -3.38 -0.04 -37.67
N ASP A 649 -2.36 0.80 -37.90
CA ASP A 649 -1.93 1.83 -36.99
C ASP A 649 -1.70 1.31 -35.54
N ILE A 650 -0.99 0.18 -35.42
CA ILE A 650 -0.63 -0.40 -34.13
C ILE A 650 0.09 0.65 -33.27
N THR A 651 -0.42 0.84 -32.06
CA THR A 651 0.04 1.92 -31.19
C THR A 651 0.53 1.35 -29.85
N PRO A 652 1.77 1.68 -29.40
CA PRO A 652 2.21 1.36 -28.05
C PRO A 652 1.37 2.09 -27.01
N GLY A 653 0.96 1.38 -25.96
CA GLY A 653 0.25 1.93 -24.81
C GLY A 653 1.01 1.76 -23.51
N GLY A 654 0.82 2.67 -22.57
CA GLY A 654 1.39 2.61 -21.23
C GLY A 654 0.41 2.06 -20.19
N TYR A 655 0.90 1.89 -18.95
CA TYR A 655 0.07 1.35 -17.88
C TYR A 655 -1.09 2.27 -17.46
N ARG A 656 -0.98 3.59 -17.71
CA ARG A 656 -2.04 4.54 -17.33
C ARG A 656 -3.28 4.41 -18.20
N VAL A 657 -3.16 3.97 -19.45
CA VAL A 657 -4.33 3.78 -20.31
C VAL A 657 -5.19 2.60 -19.87
N LEU A 658 -4.59 1.61 -19.19
CA LEU A 658 -5.33 0.43 -18.69
C LEU A 658 -6.47 0.81 -17.76
N ASP A 659 -6.27 1.81 -16.88
CA ASP A 659 -7.33 2.25 -15.96
C ASP A 659 -8.55 2.81 -16.69
N SER A 660 -8.35 3.62 -17.73
CA SER A 660 -9.44 4.12 -18.56
C SER A 660 -10.17 2.98 -19.28
N LEU A 661 -9.40 2.09 -19.92
CA LEU A 661 -9.97 0.97 -20.69
C LEU A 661 -10.76 0.00 -19.80
N ARG A 662 -10.18 -0.47 -18.69
CA ARG A 662 -10.78 -1.48 -17.82
C ARG A 662 -12.05 -0.98 -17.13
N MET A 663 -12.09 0.31 -16.73
CA MET A 663 -13.22 0.86 -16.00
C MET A 663 -14.46 1.00 -16.86
N GLU A 664 -14.33 1.34 -18.14
CA GLU A 664 -15.46 1.36 -19.06
C GLU A 664 -16.12 -0.02 -19.24
N LYS A 665 -15.33 -1.09 -19.16
CA LYS A 665 -15.79 -2.49 -19.28
C LYS A 665 -16.14 -3.12 -17.92
N GLY A 666 -15.98 -2.38 -16.83
CA GLY A 666 -16.34 -2.83 -15.48
C GLY A 666 -15.38 -3.86 -14.90
N TYR A 667 -14.08 -3.85 -15.25
CA TYR A 667 -13.06 -4.70 -14.63
C TYR A 667 -12.49 -4.07 -13.37
N ARG A 668 -12.09 -4.91 -12.41
CA ARG A 668 -11.63 -4.52 -11.08
C ARG A 668 -10.12 -4.54 -10.99
N TYR A 669 -9.58 -3.77 -10.07
CA TYR A 669 -8.16 -3.76 -9.73
C TYR A 669 -8.00 -4.16 -8.26
N TYR A 670 -7.30 -5.28 -8.03
CA TYR A 670 -7.06 -5.79 -6.70
C TYR A 670 -6.27 -4.79 -5.83
N GLY A 671 -6.54 -4.77 -4.53
CA GLY A 671 -5.92 -3.84 -3.57
C GLY A 671 -6.52 -2.42 -3.57
N THR A 672 -7.21 -2.02 -4.65
CA THR A 672 -7.92 -0.74 -4.71
C THR A 672 -9.43 -0.95 -4.68
N ASP A 673 -9.95 -1.77 -5.59
CA ASP A 673 -11.40 -1.99 -5.75
C ASP A 673 -11.94 -3.10 -4.85
N MET A 674 -11.08 -4.01 -4.42
CA MET A 674 -11.43 -5.16 -3.58
C MET A 674 -10.23 -5.64 -2.78
N GLY A 675 -10.46 -6.35 -1.69
CA GLY A 675 -9.45 -6.88 -0.77
C GLY A 675 -10.06 -7.82 0.26
N LEU A 676 -9.39 -7.99 1.39
CA LEU A 676 -9.78 -8.94 2.45
C LEU A 676 -11.15 -8.63 3.09
N LEU A 677 -11.58 -7.38 3.08
CA LEU A 677 -12.85 -6.95 3.68
C LEU A 677 -14.04 -7.02 2.72
N GLU A 678 -13.81 -7.43 1.50
CA GLU A 678 -14.85 -7.60 0.50
C GLU A 678 -14.91 -9.05 0.02
N ASN A 679 -16.13 -9.56 -0.20
CA ASN A 679 -16.31 -10.85 -0.85
C ASN A 679 -16.60 -10.69 -2.36
N PRO A 680 -16.47 -11.76 -3.16
CA PRO A 680 -16.69 -11.68 -4.61
C PRO A 680 -18.10 -11.20 -5.02
N PHE A 681 -19.12 -11.46 -4.20
CA PHE A 681 -20.51 -11.04 -4.52
C PHE A 681 -20.68 -9.54 -4.32
N GLU A 682 -20.09 -8.96 -3.26
CA GLU A 682 -20.00 -7.52 -3.06
C GLU A 682 -19.24 -6.83 -4.20
N ALA A 683 -18.11 -7.43 -4.62
CA ALA A 683 -17.25 -6.92 -5.69
C ALA A 683 -17.85 -7.08 -7.10
N GLY A 684 -18.96 -7.82 -7.24
CA GLY A 684 -19.58 -8.10 -8.53
C GLY A 684 -18.88 -9.20 -9.34
N LEU A 685 -18.08 -10.04 -8.67
CA LEU A 685 -17.27 -11.12 -9.25
C LEU A 685 -17.83 -12.52 -8.97
N GLY A 686 -19.09 -12.61 -8.54
CA GLY A 686 -19.72 -13.89 -8.24
C GLY A 686 -19.78 -14.89 -9.40
N PHE A 687 -19.53 -14.46 -10.64
CA PHE A 687 -19.41 -15.33 -11.81
C PHE A 687 -18.11 -16.13 -11.83
N ALA A 688 -17.06 -15.66 -11.12
CA ALA A 688 -15.76 -16.30 -10.99
C ALA A 688 -15.64 -17.17 -9.72
N VAL A 689 -16.77 -17.47 -9.06
CA VAL A 689 -16.84 -18.30 -7.86
C VAL A 689 -17.72 -19.52 -8.13
N ASN A 690 -17.16 -20.71 -7.88
CA ASN A 690 -17.95 -21.93 -7.86
C ASN A 690 -18.80 -21.97 -6.59
N ARG A 691 -20.13 -22.00 -6.78
CA ARG A 691 -21.11 -21.82 -5.71
C ARG A 691 -21.20 -22.99 -4.74
N ASP A 692 -20.92 -24.19 -5.20
CA ASP A 692 -20.98 -25.40 -4.38
C ASP A 692 -19.74 -25.49 -3.50
N LYS A 693 -18.58 -25.15 -4.05
CA LYS A 693 -17.28 -25.10 -3.35
C LYS A 693 -17.28 -24.03 -2.24
N TRP A 694 -17.88 -22.90 -2.48
CA TRP A 694 -17.91 -21.75 -1.55
C TRP A 694 -19.33 -21.43 -1.07
N ALA A 695 -20.10 -22.48 -0.69
CA ALA A 695 -21.47 -22.32 -0.21
C ALA A 695 -21.60 -21.51 1.09
N SER A 696 -20.52 -21.43 1.89
CA SER A 696 -20.47 -20.65 3.15
C SER A 696 -20.39 -19.13 2.94
N ILE A 697 -19.98 -18.64 1.75
CA ILE A 697 -19.89 -17.20 1.51
C ILE A 697 -21.29 -16.61 1.35
N PRO A 698 -21.65 -15.57 2.14
CA PRO A 698 -22.94 -14.90 2.00
C PRO A 698 -23.15 -14.33 0.60
N ARG A 699 -24.27 -14.70 -0.03
CA ARG A 699 -24.66 -14.21 -1.37
C ARG A 699 -25.53 -12.98 -1.30
N GLU A 700 -26.29 -12.84 -0.23
CA GLU A 700 -27.02 -11.63 0.07
C GLU A 700 -26.05 -10.61 0.66
N VAL A 701 -25.89 -9.53 -0.06
CA VAL A 701 -24.96 -8.46 0.31
C VAL A 701 -25.73 -7.19 0.62
N THR A 702 -25.29 -6.44 1.60
CA THR A 702 -25.89 -5.15 1.98
C THR A 702 -25.33 -3.97 1.18
N ARG A 703 -24.14 -4.17 0.61
CA ARG A 703 -23.43 -3.20 -0.25
C ARG A 703 -22.91 -3.91 -1.51
N ARG A 704 -22.71 -3.15 -2.57
CA ARG A 704 -22.14 -3.67 -3.81
C ARG A 704 -21.26 -2.62 -4.47
N LEU A 705 -20.18 -3.05 -5.09
CA LEU A 705 -19.35 -2.20 -5.92
C LEU A 705 -20.14 -1.72 -7.13
N ARG A 706 -20.25 -0.40 -7.28
CA ARG A 706 -20.98 0.27 -8.35
C ARG A 706 -20.04 1.17 -9.12
N THR A 707 -20.31 1.33 -10.39
CA THR A 707 -19.70 2.36 -11.23
C THR A 707 -20.47 3.67 -11.06
N LEU A 708 -19.75 4.77 -10.89
CA LEU A 708 -20.29 6.13 -10.83
C LEU A 708 -19.77 6.92 -12.02
N ALA A 709 -20.66 7.72 -12.65
CA ALA A 709 -20.27 8.82 -13.51
C ALA A 709 -20.36 10.12 -12.69
N ILE A 710 -19.26 10.88 -12.61
CA ILE A 710 -19.10 12.02 -11.72
C ILE A 710 -19.00 13.30 -12.53
N GLY A 711 -19.85 14.29 -12.20
CA GLY A 711 -19.94 15.53 -12.96
C GLY A 711 -20.51 15.30 -14.36
N GLU A 712 -20.23 16.24 -15.25
CA GLU A 712 -20.61 16.18 -16.66
C GLU A 712 -19.46 15.61 -17.51
N GLU A 713 -19.23 16.12 -18.72
CA GLU A 713 -18.18 15.67 -19.63
C GLU A 713 -16.80 16.24 -19.29
N GLU A 714 -16.75 17.38 -18.58
CA GLU A 714 -15.50 18.01 -18.20
C GLU A 714 -14.69 17.13 -17.23
N TYR A 715 -13.37 17.17 -17.33
CA TYR A 715 -12.47 16.46 -16.44
C TYR A 715 -12.63 16.94 -14.99
N VAL A 716 -12.99 16.02 -14.09
CA VAL A 716 -13.04 16.23 -12.66
C VAL A 716 -11.82 15.53 -12.01
N PRO A 717 -10.97 16.24 -11.28
CA PRO A 717 -9.78 15.65 -10.66
C PRO A 717 -10.16 14.83 -9.42
N ILE A 718 -10.50 13.57 -9.63
CA ILE A 718 -10.82 12.55 -8.62
C ILE A 718 -9.72 11.49 -8.56
N TYR A 719 -9.39 11.00 -7.36
CA TYR A 719 -8.18 10.17 -7.18
C TYR A 719 -8.39 8.94 -6.27
N GLY A 720 -9.62 8.74 -5.78
CA GLY A 720 -9.97 7.66 -4.86
C GLY A 720 -9.88 8.07 -3.39
N GLY A 721 -10.81 7.52 -2.62
CA GLY A 721 -10.97 7.79 -1.21
C GLY A 721 -11.97 8.92 -0.88
N GLU A 722 -12.36 9.74 -1.84
CA GLU A 722 -13.36 10.80 -1.69
C GLU A 722 -14.68 10.22 -1.18
N ALA A 723 -15.34 10.92 -0.24
CA ALA A 723 -16.61 10.51 0.33
C ALA A 723 -17.74 10.60 -0.71
N VAL A 724 -18.58 9.57 -0.72
CA VAL A 724 -19.83 9.53 -1.51
C VAL A 724 -21.01 9.72 -0.57
N LEU A 725 -21.85 10.67 -0.89
CA LEU A 725 -23.00 11.06 -0.08
C LEU A 725 -24.33 10.81 -0.81
N ASP A 726 -25.28 10.23 -0.08
CA ASP A 726 -26.70 10.28 -0.42
C ASP A 726 -27.31 11.37 0.46
N ARG A 727 -27.70 12.49 -0.16
CA ARG A 727 -28.06 13.73 0.53
C ARG A 727 -26.90 14.21 1.43
N SER A 728 -27.10 14.22 2.76
CA SER A 728 -26.08 14.61 3.75
C SER A 728 -25.37 13.42 4.41
N ARG A 729 -25.79 12.19 4.08
CA ARG A 729 -25.22 10.98 4.70
C ARG A 729 -24.12 10.38 3.85
N VAL A 730 -22.97 10.13 4.42
CA VAL A 730 -21.91 9.35 3.78
C VAL A 730 -22.38 7.91 3.62
N VAL A 731 -22.40 7.41 2.37
CA VAL A 731 -22.84 6.07 2.00
C VAL A 731 -21.75 5.21 1.39
N GLY A 732 -20.59 5.80 1.08
CA GLY A 732 -19.45 5.10 0.51
C GLY A 732 -18.24 6.02 0.36
N ARG A 733 -17.22 5.47 -0.28
CA ARG A 733 -16.01 6.22 -0.70
C ARG A 733 -15.56 5.74 -2.06
N LEU A 734 -14.95 6.62 -2.84
CA LEU A 734 -14.40 6.24 -4.14
C LEU A 734 -13.26 5.22 -3.98
N ARG A 735 -13.19 4.32 -4.93
CA ARG A 735 -12.11 3.36 -5.16
C ARG A 735 -11.29 3.81 -6.37
N SER A 736 -11.11 2.97 -7.38
CA SER A 736 -10.47 3.40 -8.63
C SER A 736 -11.24 4.54 -9.29
N CYS A 737 -10.47 5.43 -9.93
CA CYS A 737 -10.97 6.57 -10.69
C CYS A 737 -10.22 6.67 -12.02
N ALA A 738 -10.94 6.93 -13.11
CA ALA A 738 -10.34 7.23 -14.42
C ALA A 738 -11.32 8.04 -15.28
N TYR A 739 -10.78 8.72 -16.29
CA TYR A 739 -11.60 9.30 -17.35
C TYR A 739 -11.83 8.25 -18.45
N GLY A 740 -13.09 7.92 -18.71
CA GLY A 740 -13.47 7.02 -19.79
C GLY A 740 -13.56 7.79 -21.11
N PHE A 741 -12.56 7.63 -21.97
CA PHE A 741 -12.47 8.42 -23.22
C PHE A 741 -13.50 8.03 -24.25
N THR A 742 -13.95 6.75 -24.30
CA THR A 742 -15.02 6.34 -25.22
C THR A 742 -16.35 6.93 -24.81
N VAL A 743 -16.63 6.99 -23.51
CA VAL A 743 -17.92 7.46 -22.96
C VAL A 743 -17.90 8.92 -22.54
N SER A 744 -16.75 9.59 -22.62
CA SER A 744 -16.53 10.99 -22.22
C SER A 744 -17.03 11.29 -20.81
N LYS A 745 -16.66 10.43 -19.82
CA LYS A 745 -17.13 10.55 -18.43
C LYS A 745 -16.01 10.33 -17.43
N ASN A 746 -16.08 11.04 -16.31
CA ASN A 746 -15.27 10.74 -15.12
C ASN A 746 -15.90 9.54 -14.42
N LEU A 747 -15.21 8.39 -14.47
CA LEU A 747 -15.68 7.14 -13.89
C LEU A 747 -14.97 6.88 -12.56
N ALA A 748 -15.73 6.35 -11.60
CA ALA A 748 -15.17 5.85 -10.35
C ALA A 748 -15.95 4.63 -9.86
N TYR A 749 -15.30 3.79 -9.05
CA TYR A 749 -16.00 2.73 -8.32
C TYR A 749 -16.26 3.16 -6.88
N SER A 750 -17.37 2.67 -6.30
CA SER A 750 -17.69 2.81 -4.89
C SER A 750 -18.55 1.65 -4.42
N TYR A 751 -18.27 1.15 -3.19
CA TYR A 751 -19.22 0.27 -2.52
C TYR A 751 -20.37 1.11 -1.98
N LEU A 752 -21.57 0.85 -2.50
CA LEU A 752 -22.80 1.55 -2.14
C LEU A 752 -23.85 0.56 -1.61
N PRO A 753 -24.77 0.99 -0.74
CA PRO A 753 -25.93 0.21 -0.36
C PRO A 753 -26.65 -0.35 -1.60
N VAL A 754 -27.13 -1.60 -1.53
CA VAL A 754 -27.73 -2.30 -2.67
C VAL A 754 -29.00 -1.62 -3.23
N GLN A 755 -29.61 -0.74 -2.43
CA GLN A 755 -30.77 0.07 -2.81
C GLN A 755 -30.42 1.14 -3.85
N LEU A 756 -29.18 1.63 -3.85
CA LEU A 756 -28.67 2.57 -4.85
C LEU A 756 -28.36 1.79 -6.14
N LYS A 757 -29.34 1.77 -7.03
CA LYS A 757 -29.31 1.05 -8.33
C LYS A 757 -28.85 1.99 -9.45
N PRO A 758 -28.50 1.46 -10.64
CA PRO A 758 -28.26 2.26 -11.82
C PRO A 758 -29.37 3.28 -12.07
N GLY A 759 -29.01 4.53 -12.32
CA GLY A 759 -29.90 5.70 -12.40
C GLY A 759 -30.06 6.45 -11.07
N GLY A 760 -29.62 5.88 -9.94
CA GLY A 760 -29.65 6.58 -8.64
C GLY A 760 -28.65 7.73 -8.61
N GLU A 761 -29.01 8.83 -7.97
CA GLU A 761 -28.17 10.03 -7.83
C GLU A 761 -27.49 10.05 -6.46
N VAL A 762 -26.23 10.44 -6.46
CA VAL A 762 -25.41 10.66 -5.27
C VAL A 762 -24.52 11.90 -5.48
N GLN A 763 -23.78 12.28 -4.47
CA GLN A 763 -22.81 13.37 -4.57
C GLN A 763 -21.44 12.87 -4.14
N VAL A 764 -20.37 13.41 -4.72
CA VAL A 764 -18.97 13.12 -4.36
C VAL A 764 -18.31 14.39 -3.84
N GLU A 765 -17.65 14.30 -2.71
CA GLU A 765 -16.96 15.45 -2.13
C GLU A 765 -15.56 15.59 -2.74
N VAL A 766 -15.41 16.49 -3.71
CA VAL A 766 -14.16 16.76 -4.44
C VAL A 766 -13.60 18.12 -4.00
N PHE A 767 -12.45 18.14 -3.34
CA PHE A 767 -11.81 19.36 -2.79
C PHE A 767 -12.79 20.26 -2.00
N GLY A 768 -13.58 19.66 -1.12
CA GLY A 768 -14.55 20.37 -0.29
C GLY A 768 -15.81 20.82 -1.01
N ARG A 769 -16.02 20.44 -2.28
CA ARG A 769 -17.23 20.72 -3.06
C ARG A 769 -17.99 19.45 -3.33
N LEU A 770 -19.30 19.50 -3.29
CA LEU A 770 -20.17 18.40 -3.67
C LEU A 770 -20.41 18.41 -5.18
N VAL A 771 -19.95 17.37 -5.86
CA VAL A 771 -20.12 17.18 -7.31
C VAL A 771 -21.20 16.11 -7.52
N PRO A 772 -22.23 16.38 -8.35
CA PRO A 772 -23.25 15.38 -8.68
C PRO A 772 -22.63 14.13 -9.32
N ALA A 773 -23.21 12.97 -9.02
CA ALA A 773 -22.79 11.71 -9.62
C ALA A 773 -24.00 10.78 -9.80
N VAL A 774 -23.95 9.95 -10.83
CA VAL A 774 -24.99 8.99 -11.15
C VAL A 774 -24.45 7.57 -11.09
N VAL A 775 -25.19 6.69 -10.45
CA VAL A 775 -24.88 5.25 -10.45
C VAL A 775 -25.11 4.68 -11.84
N MET A 776 -24.09 4.10 -12.42
CA MET A 776 -24.09 3.51 -13.74
C MET A 776 -24.26 1.98 -13.67
N PRO A 777 -24.57 1.30 -14.79
CA PRO A 777 -24.34 -0.14 -14.92
C PRO A 777 -22.89 -0.50 -14.60
N ASP A 778 -22.64 -1.71 -14.10
CA ASP A 778 -21.30 -2.16 -13.70
C ASP A 778 -20.27 -2.01 -14.84
N ALA A 779 -20.66 -2.32 -16.09
CA ALA A 779 -19.92 -1.98 -17.30
C ALA A 779 -20.67 -0.87 -18.05
N VAL A 780 -20.00 0.23 -18.33
CA VAL A 780 -20.59 1.36 -19.06
C VAL A 780 -20.62 1.06 -20.57
N LEU A 781 -19.61 0.32 -21.06
CA LEU A 781 -19.59 -0.25 -22.41
C LEU A 781 -19.95 -1.73 -22.37
N SER A 782 -20.69 -2.20 -23.37
CA SER A 782 -21.07 -3.61 -23.48
C SER A 782 -19.86 -4.54 -23.50
N LYS A 783 -19.96 -5.68 -22.80
CA LYS A 783 -18.98 -6.77 -22.84
C LYS A 783 -19.19 -7.71 -24.03
N LEU A 784 -20.23 -7.53 -24.83
CA LEU A 784 -20.64 -8.48 -25.87
C LEU A 784 -19.64 -8.60 -27.05
N GLU A 785 -18.74 -7.65 -27.23
CA GLU A 785 -17.77 -7.63 -28.34
C GLU A 785 -16.51 -8.48 -28.06
N ILE A 786 -16.28 -8.91 -26.81
CA ILE A 786 -15.11 -9.70 -26.41
C ILE A 786 -15.16 -11.14 -26.99
N LYS A 787 -16.36 -11.61 -27.34
CA LYS A 787 -16.61 -12.99 -27.78
C LYS A 787 -16.67 -13.15 -29.31
N ARG A 788 -16.41 -12.11 -30.09
CA ARG A 788 -16.41 -12.14 -31.55
C ARG A 788 -15.04 -12.12 -32.17
#